data_470dfa734ef5eb518632b9015f1b5d63
#
_entry.id   470dfa734ef5eb518632b9015f1b5d63
#
_cell.length_a   1.000
_cell.length_b   1.000
_cell.length_c   1.000
_cell.angle_alpha   90.00
_cell.angle_beta   90.00
_cell.angle_gamma   90.00
#
_symmetry.space_group_name_H-M   'P 1'
#
loop_
_entity.id
_entity.type
_entity.pdbx_description
1 polymer ?
#
loop_
_entity_poly.entity_id
_entity_poly.type
_entity_poly.pdbx_seq_one_letter_code
_entity_poly.pdbx_strand_id
1 'polypeptide(L)'
;MRHFWLLTSLIILFSTPALAQKAVKIGGTVTDENGNPIELATIRLEGTAIGTVSNLKGRYSLKFESRDSVTVIFSMLGYQTRKRKLVRPQGNISLNITLPPMNFELDEVSVTERRRQTGTIQQIETKQNRLAPDASGGSIEAVIATQAGVSSNNELSSQYNVRGGSFDENMVYVNGIEIYRPLLIRSGQQEGLSFINPDMVQSVGFSTGGYEAKYGDKMSSVLDITYKKPERLEGSASVSLLGASAYVGIATKKLTWTNGVRYKTNQYLLGTLDTKGEYNPRYIDYQTYLDWTPSKRWEIGVSGNISENRYNFQPEDRYTRFGTLSNVREFKVYFEGQEKDLFRTLFGTAYATYRLNEQNSLTLQASAFHTKEQETYDITGQYWLNSLDSGTQVDGTTNEEETSETIGVGTYMEHARNYLTAEVQSYSITGRHRLKSHSLQWGAEFKRERIKDRMREWEMRDSAGYSMPQTSEGPKLFYTLRSRNETDSKRYGFYLQDTYRFRSTAGLFTLTAGIRGSYWNWNKEFIFSPRASLALIPAFNEKFTLRVAAGVYYQAPFYKEFRDTTQVDGIATVSLNRDIRSQRSLHFVAGGDYNFRAMERPFRFSMEVYYKALGNLIPYNIDNVRISYYGRNLSKGYA
;
A
#
# COMPACT_ATOMS: atom_id res chain seq x y z
N MET A 1 -8.32 5.80 77.62
CA MET A 1 -7.71 4.41 77.51
C MET A 1 -8.41 3.47 76.52
N ARG A 2 -9.63 3.77 76.06
CA ARG A 2 -10.35 2.88 75.11
C ARG A 2 -9.92 2.95 73.62
N HIS A 3 -9.24 4.04 73.23
CA HIS A 3 -8.76 4.24 71.85
C HIS A 3 -7.31 3.79 71.64
N PHE A 4 -6.58 3.52 72.68
CA PHE A 4 -5.19 3.02 72.61
C PHE A 4 -5.12 1.54 72.28
N TRP A 5 -6.10 0.74 72.71
CA TRP A 5 -6.19 -0.70 72.41
C TRP A 5 -6.68 -1.00 71.02
N LEU A 6 -7.44 -0.09 70.37
CA LEU A 6 -7.87 -0.23 68.98
C LEU A 6 -6.75 0.06 68.00
N LEU A 7 -5.82 0.98 68.33
CA LEU A 7 -4.66 1.23 67.45
C LEU A 7 -3.61 0.13 67.55
N THR A 8 -3.41 -0.50 68.69
CA THR A 8 -2.47 -1.62 68.85
C THR A 8 -2.99 -2.91 68.24
N SER A 9 -4.30 -3.17 68.23
CA SER A 9 -4.88 -4.33 67.51
C SER A 9 -4.88 -4.15 65.99
N LEU A 10 -4.92 -2.91 65.48
CA LEU A 10 -4.83 -2.65 64.03
C LEU A 10 -3.39 -2.80 63.48
N ILE A 11 -2.37 -2.58 64.31
CA ILE A 11 -0.95 -2.74 63.91
C ILE A 11 -0.53 -4.24 63.89
N ILE A 12 -1.16 -5.09 64.70
CA ILE A 12 -0.88 -6.53 64.73
C ILE A 12 -1.55 -7.28 63.57
N LEU A 13 -2.58 -6.70 62.93
CA LEU A 13 -3.24 -7.33 61.75
C LEU A 13 -2.51 -7.10 60.43
N PHE A 14 -1.50 -6.22 60.37
CA PHE A 14 -0.70 -5.98 59.17
C PHE A 14 0.70 -6.60 59.16
N SER A 15 1.08 -7.38 60.16
CA SER A 15 2.29 -8.17 60.13
C SER A 15 2.05 -9.49 59.38
N THR A 16 1.82 -9.39 58.06
CA THR A 16 1.97 -10.57 57.19
C THR A 16 3.46 -10.98 57.23
N PRO A 17 3.81 -12.23 57.52
CA PRO A 17 5.19 -12.67 57.41
C PRO A 17 5.59 -12.46 55.94
N ALA A 18 6.59 -11.63 55.67
CA ALA A 18 7.25 -11.57 54.39
C ALA A 18 7.85 -12.97 54.16
N LEU A 19 7.15 -13.78 53.35
CA LEU A 19 7.69 -15.03 52.83
C LEU A 19 8.94 -14.68 52.03
N ALA A 20 10.12 -14.88 52.63
CA ALA A 20 11.40 -14.69 51.97
C ALA A 20 11.42 -15.60 50.72
N GLN A 21 11.17 -15.00 49.56
CA GLN A 21 11.26 -15.73 48.31
C GLN A 21 12.69 -16.23 48.13
N LYS A 22 12.83 -17.57 48.04
CA LYS A 22 14.14 -18.20 47.89
C LYS A 22 14.73 -17.88 46.54
N ALA A 23 15.88 -17.21 46.48
CA ALA A 23 16.61 -16.96 45.25
C ALA A 23 17.09 -18.27 44.63
N VAL A 24 16.86 -18.44 43.34
CA VAL A 24 17.31 -19.58 42.53
C VAL A 24 18.41 -19.12 41.59
N LYS A 25 19.46 -19.90 41.45
CA LYS A 25 20.54 -19.65 40.49
C LYS A 25 20.63 -20.82 39.52
N ILE A 26 20.44 -20.54 38.23
CA ILE A 26 20.68 -21.51 37.17
C ILE A 26 22.03 -21.20 36.52
N GLY A 27 22.84 -22.20 36.28
CA GLY A 27 24.13 -22.07 35.57
C GLY A 27 24.40 -23.30 34.74
N GLY A 28 25.23 -23.17 33.72
CA GLY A 28 25.58 -24.26 32.83
C GLY A 28 26.34 -23.80 31.61
N THR A 29 26.40 -24.66 30.60
CA THR A 29 27.03 -24.37 29.31
C THR A 29 26.02 -24.50 28.18
N VAL A 30 26.18 -23.65 27.16
CA VAL A 30 25.47 -23.73 25.90
C VAL A 30 26.45 -24.15 24.82
N THR A 31 26.14 -25.26 24.11
CA THR A 31 27.01 -25.85 23.08
C THR A 31 26.22 -26.09 21.79
N ASP A 32 26.93 -26.26 20.67
CA ASP A 32 26.35 -26.80 19.43
C ASP A 32 26.29 -28.34 19.46
N GLU A 33 25.80 -28.97 18.39
CA GLU A 33 25.73 -30.43 18.26
C GLU A 33 27.10 -31.10 18.20
N ASN A 34 28.17 -30.38 17.87
CA ASN A 34 29.53 -30.85 17.83
C ASN A 34 30.26 -30.65 19.18
N GLY A 35 29.57 -30.11 20.20
CA GLY A 35 30.13 -29.84 21.51
C GLY A 35 30.90 -28.52 21.61
N ASN A 36 30.96 -27.69 20.57
CA ASN A 36 31.63 -26.40 20.62
C ASN A 36 30.81 -25.40 21.46
N PRO A 37 31.46 -24.57 22.29
CA PRO A 37 30.77 -23.59 23.11
C PRO A 37 30.16 -22.50 22.23
N ILE A 38 28.89 -22.09 22.51
CA ILE A 38 28.21 -21.00 21.83
C ILE A 38 28.34 -19.76 22.71
N GLU A 39 29.04 -18.74 22.19
CA GLU A 39 29.17 -17.42 22.80
C GLU A 39 27.94 -16.56 22.49
N LEU A 40 27.58 -15.65 23.43
CA LEU A 40 26.48 -14.70 23.33
C LEU A 40 25.10 -15.35 23.09
N ALA A 41 24.94 -16.64 23.40
CA ALA A 41 23.62 -17.23 23.47
C ALA A 41 22.79 -16.51 24.55
N THR A 42 21.60 -16.11 24.23
CA THR A 42 20.68 -15.45 25.15
C THR A 42 19.90 -16.46 25.97
N ILE A 43 19.97 -16.34 27.29
CA ILE A 43 19.24 -17.15 28.27
C ILE A 43 18.28 -16.24 29.01
N ARG A 44 16.96 -16.41 28.85
CA ARG A 44 15.94 -15.56 29.48
C ARG A 44 14.78 -16.36 30.05
N LEU A 45 14.11 -15.79 31.03
CA LEU A 45 12.85 -16.31 31.55
C LEU A 45 11.68 -15.85 30.70
N GLU A 46 10.83 -16.79 30.29
CA GLU A 46 9.62 -16.51 29.49
C GLU A 46 8.68 -15.54 30.22
N GLY A 47 8.24 -14.49 29.52
CA GLY A 47 7.33 -13.49 30.08
C GLY A 47 7.94 -12.49 31.06
N THR A 48 9.28 -12.42 31.18
CA THR A 48 9.99 -11.47 32.04
C THR A 48 11.15 -10.78 31.32
N ALA A 49 11.65 -9.69 31.90
CA ALA A 49 12.87 -9.02 31.45
C ALA A 49 14.16 -9.65 32.01
N ILE A 50 14.05 -10.73 32.80
CA ILE A 50 15.20 -11.36 33.46
C ILE A 50 15.91 -12.27 32.45
N GLY A 51 17.20 -12.00 32.20
CA GLY A 51 18.00 -12.76 31.25
C GLY A 51 19.51 -12.51 31.44
N THR A 52 20.31 -13.35 30.77
CA THR A 52 21.78 -13.27 30.73
C THR A 52 22.24 -13.78 29.36
N VAL A 53 23.54 -13.66 29.07
CA VAL A 53 24.20 -14.23 27.88
C VAL A 53 25.34 -15.17 28.27
N SER A 54 25.64 -16.12 27.40
CA SER A 54 26.78 -16.99 27.56
C SER A 54 28.10 -16.28 27.19
N ASN A 55 29.20 -16.64 27.86
CA ASN A 55 30.52 -16.11 27.58
C ASN A 55 31.26 -16.92 26.48
N LEU A 56 32.53 -16.55 26.17
CA LEU A 56 33.40 -17.22 25.19
C LEU A 56 33.52 -18.74 25.35
N LYS A 57 33.33 -19.26 26.57
CA LYS A 57 33.36 -20.71 26.89
C LYS A 57 31.96 -21.32 26.95
N GLY A 58 30.93 -20.60 26.42
CA GLY A 58 29.54 -21.02 26.45
C GLY A 58 28.87 -21.00 27.84
N ARG A 59 29.57 -20.55 28.90
CA ARG A 59 29.08 -20.59 30.28
C ARG A 59 28.16 -19.42 30.56
N TYR A 60 27.04 -19.68 31.28
CA TYR A 60 26.10 -18.68 31.72
C TYR A 60 25.70 -18.84 33.18
N SER A 61 25.17 -17.80 33.79
CA SER A 61 24.59 -17.79 35.13
C SER A 61 23.44 -16.82 35.21
N LEU A 62 22.27 -17.31 35.61
CA LEU A 62 21.03 -16.53 35.73
C LEU A 62 20.47 -16.67 37.14
N LYS A 63 20.16 -15.55 37.82
CA LYS A 63 19.54 -15.53 39.14
C LYS A 63 18.11 -14.98 39.02
N PHE A 64 17.17 -15.60 39.71
CA PHE A 64 15.76 -15.15 39.75
C PHE A 64 15.07 -15.67 41.02
N GLU A 65 13.90 -15.19 41.30
CA GLU A 65 13.06 -15.60 42.43
C GLU A 65 12.29 -16.88 42.10
N SER A 66 12.23 -17.80 43.06
CA SER A 66 11.50 -19.06 42.91
C SER A 66 10.02 -18.84 42.65
N ARG A 67 9.48 -19.57 41.67
CA ARG A 67 8.05 -19.58 41.30
C ARG A 67 7.61 -21.02 41.11
N ASP A 68 6.28 -21.26 41.11
CA ASP A 68 5.73 -22.63 40.93
C ASP A 68 6.16 -23.29 39.62
N SER A 69 6.30 -22.53 38.56
CA SER A 69 6.93 -22.98 37.32
C SER A 69 7.57 -21.82 36.57
N VAL A 70 8.72 -22.08 35.95
CA VAL A 70 9.49 -21.12 35.17
C VAL A 70 9.94 -21.80 33.88
N THR A 71 9.75 -21.16 32.74
CA THR A 71 10.30 -21.61 31.46
C THR A 71 11.52 -20.78 31.12
N VAL A 72 12.68 -21.45 30.98
CA VAL A 72 13.94 -20.84 30.54
C VAL A 72 14.06 -21.02 29.04
N ILE A 73 14.28 -19.93 28.30
CA ILE A 73 14.47 -19.91 26.87
C ILE A 73 15.94 -19.69 26.55
N PHE A 74 16.50 -20.56 25.72
CA PHE A 74 17.86 -20.50 25.20
C PHE A 74 17.80 -20.22 23.72
N SER A 75 18.40 -19.14 23.26
CA SER A 75 18.39 -18.76 21.86
C SER A 75 19.71 -18.17 21.41
N MET A 76 20.12 -18.50 20.20
CA MET A 76 21.26 -17.91 19.51
C MET A 76 21.00 -17.83 18.02
N LEU A 77 21.50 -16.78 17.39
CA LEU A 77 21.36 -16.58 15.95
C LEU A 77 22.03 -17.74 15.19
N GLY A 78 21.29 -18.37 14.29
CA GLY A 78 21.75 -19.53 13.54
C GLY A 78 21.49 -20.87 14.22
N TYR A 79 20.85 -20.89 15.38
CA TYR A 79 20.53 -22.09 16.14
C TYR A 79 19.03 -22.16 16.49
N GLN A 80 18.50 -23.37 16.64
CA GLN A 80 17.13 -23.59 17.07
C GLN A 80 16.96 -23.20 18.54
N THR A 81 15.94 -22.39 18.81
CA THR A 81 15.58 -22.00 20.19
C THR A 81 15.13 -23.22 21.00
N ARG A 82 15.69 -23.42 22.20
CA ARG A 82 15.30 -24.46 23.14
C ARG A 82 14.61 -23.85 24.36
N LYS A 83 13.51 -24.47 24.78
CA LYS A 83 12.80 -24.12 26.02
C LYS A 83 12.92 -25.25 27.03
N ARG A 84 13.14 -24.88 28.30
CA ARG A 84 13.18 -25.82 29.44
C ARG A 84 12.25 -25.33 30.54
N LYS A 85 11.22 -26.10 30.85
CA LYS A 85 10.30 -25.81 31.94
C LYS A 85 10.88 -26.41 33.23
N LEU A 86 11.00 -25.59 34.27
CA LEU A 86 11.42 -25.97 35.62
C LEU A 86 10.20 -25.83 36.54
N VAL A 87 9.88 -26.89 37.28
CA VAL A 87 8.79 -26.93 38.25
C VAL A 87 9.35 -26.78 39.64
N ARG A 88 8.91 -25.77 40.39
CA ARG A 88 9.35 -25.42 41.75
C ARG A 88 10.88 -25.40 41.88
N PRO A 89 11.59 -24.62 41.05
CA PRO A 89 13.05 -24.57 41.11
C PRO A 89 13.53 -24.03 42.45
N GLN A 90 14.53 -24.70 43.06
CA GLN A 90 15.13 -24.30 44.33
C GLN A 90 16.65 -24.42 44.28
N GLY A 91 17.36 -23.49 44.96
CA GLY A 91 18.82 -23.53 45.10
C GLY A 91 19.60 -23.31 43.80
N ASN A 92 20.70 -24.01 43.66
CA ASN A 92 21.57 -23.95 42.48
C ASN A 92 21.25 -25.10 41.53
N ILE A 93 20.89 -24.78 40.30
CA ILE A 93 20.53 -25.76 39.26
C ILE A 93 21.59 -25.69 38.16
N SER A 94 22.16 -26.83 37.81
CA SER A 94 23.06 -26.98 36.66
C SER A 94 22.24 -27.42 35.45
N LEU A 95 22.29 -26.65 34.36
CA LEU A 95 21.50 -26.91 33.15
C LEU A 95 22.35 -26.65 31.91
N ASN A 96 22.89 -27.72 31.32
CA ASN A 96 23.62 -27.65 30.06
C ASN A 96 22.65 -27.86 28.90
N ILE A 97 22.81 -27.04 27.86
CA ILE A 97 21.89 -27.05 26.68
C ILE A 97 22.71 -27.12 25.41
N THR A 98 22.31 -28.04 24.53
CA THR A 98 22.79 -28.10 23.16
C THR A 98 21.79 -27.45 22.26
N LEU A 99 22.21 -26.48 21.47
CA LEU A 99 21.40 -25.81 20.44
C LEU A 99 21.76 -26.39 19.07
N PRO A 100 20.83 -27.12 18.40
CA PRO A 100 21.05 -27.57 17.04
C PRO A 100 21.17 -26.38 16.09
N PRO A 101 21.98 -26.46 15.03
CA PRO A 101 22.01 -25.42 14.01
C PRO A 101 20.60 -25.28 13.38
N MET A 102 20.21 -24.07 13.15
CA MET A 102 18.95 -23.78 12.44
C MET A 102 19.20 -24.06 10.97
N ASN A 103 18.66 -25.14 10.43
CA ASN A 103 18.50 -25.25 9.00
C ASN A 103 17.61 -24.08 8.57
N PHE A 104 18.16 -23.20 7.76
CA PHE A 104 17.43 -22.01 7.28
C PHE A 104 16.29 -22.47 6.36
N GLU A 105 15.21 -22.92 6.93
CA GLU A 105 13.93 -22.98 6.27
C GLU A 105 13.39 -21.57 6.22
N LEU A 106 13.09 -21.14 5.00
CA LEU A 106 12.39 -19.89 4.74
C LEU A 106 10.92 -20.06 5.17
N ASP A 107 10.67 -20.22 6.45
CA ASP A 107 9.34 -20.19 6.99
C ASP A 107 8.91 -18.76 7.30
N GLU A 108 7.64 -18.56 7.05
CA GLU A 108 6.81 -17.40 7.24
C GLU A 108 7.23 -16.55 8.46
N VAL A 109 7.41 -15.27 8.21
CA VAL A 109 7.92 -14.26 9.12
C VAL A 109 7.25 -14.28 10.48
N SER A 110 7.88 -14.87 11.47
CA SER A 110 7.66 -14.54 12.87
C SER A 110 8.54 -13.33 13.22
N VAL A 111 7.90 -12.22 13.54
CA VAL A 111 8.50 -10.92 13.83
C VAL A 111 9.24 -10.98 15.18
N THR A 112 10.52 -11.30 15.19
CA THR A 112 11.38 -11.01 16.37
C THR A 112 12.87 -10.81 16.07
N GLU A 113 13.31 -10.92 14.82
CA GLU A 113 14.65 -10.44 14.43
C GLU A 113 14.54 -9.79 13.06
N ARG A 114 15.10 -8.59 12.91
CA ARG A 114 15.30 -7.95 11.61
C ARG A 114 16.14 -8.90 10.75
N ARG A 115 15.49 -9.84 10.07
CA ARG A 115 16.16 -10.71 9.09
C ARG A 115 16.82 -9.79 8.08
N ARG A 116 18.12 -9.95 7.88
CA ARG A 116 18.88 -9.24 6.85
C ARG A 116 18.21 -9.47 5.51
N GLN A 117 17.68 -8.40 4.96
CA GLN A 117 16.91 -8.48 3.72
C GLN A 117 17.90 -8.54 2.56
N THR A 118 18.04 -9.71 1.98
CA THR A 118 18.85 -9.92 0.75
C THR A 118 18.03 -9.73 -0.52
N GLY A 119 16.70 -9.70 -0.43
CA GLY A 119 15.80 -9.43 -1.57
C GLY A 119 15.62 -7.93 -1.85
N THR A 120 15.02 -7.63 -2.99
CA THR A 120 14.63 -6.27 -3.39
C THR A 120 13.36 -5.78 -2.69
N ILE A 121 12.58 -6.68 -2.07
CA ILE A 121 11.42 -6.35 -1.23
C ILE A 121 11.92 -6.02 0.18
N GLN A 122 11.65 -4.81 0.64
CA GLN A 122 11.95 -4.35 1.98
C GLN A 122 10.73 -4.54 2.88
N GLN A 123 10.92 -5.13 4.06
CA GLN A 123 9.85 -5.23 5.06
C GLN A 123 9.76 -3.91 5.85
N ILE A 124 8.55 -3.35 5.90
CA ILE A 124 8.23 -2.15 6.65
C ILE A 124 7.53 -2.55 7.95
N GLU A 125 7.94 -1.96 9.07
CA GLU A 125 7.35 -2.24 10.37
C GLU A 125 5.95 -1.63 10.48
N THR A 126 4.93 -2.46 10.57
CA THR A 126 3.52 -2.02 10.67
C THR A 126 3.19 -1.29 11.97
N LYS A 127 4.00 -1.45 13.02
CA LYS A 127 3.85 -0.71 14.28
C LYS A 127 3.97 0.81 14.10
N GLN A 128 4.68 1.25 13.05
CA GLN A 128 4.87 2.66 12.73
C GLN A 128 3.65 3.29 12.06
N ASN A 129 2.71 2.49 11.53
CA ASN A 129 1.53 3.00 10.83
C ASN A 129 0.68 3.94 11.70
N ARG A 130 0.57 3.65 13.00
CA ARG A 130 -0.19 4.47 13.95
C ARG A 130 0.57 5.73 14.42
N LEU A 131 1.87 5.80 14.16
CA LEU A 131 2.75 6.89 14.57
C LEU A 131 3.10 7.81 13.39
N ALA A 132 2.82 7.40 12.16
CA ALA A 132 3.02 8.25 11.00
C ALA A 132 2.03 9.43 11.06
N PRO A 133 2.51 10.68 10.95
CA PRO A 133 1.65 11.83 10.81
C PRO A 133 0.93 11.71 9.46
N ASP A 134 -0.32 11.33 9.51
CA ASP A 134 -1.15 11.15 8.33
C ASP A 134 -2.48 11.87 8.53
N ALA A 135 -2.74 12.85 7.68
CA ALA A 135 -4.02 13.55 7.63
C ALA A 135 -5.18 12.59 7.34
N SER A 136 -4.91 11.41 6.79
CA SER A 136 -5.91 10.39 6.46
C SER A 136 -6.22 9.40 7.58
N GLY A 137 -5.54 9.48 8.75
CA GLY A 137 -5.84 8.65 9.92
C GLY A 137 -5.15 7.28 9.92
N GLY A 138 -3.94 7.16 9.36
CA GLY A 138 -3.09 5.96 9.45
C GLY A 138 -3.23 5.02 8.24
N SER A 139 -2.85 5.47 7.05
CA SER A 139 -2.79 4.62 5.86
C SER A 139 -1.43 3.94 5.70
N ILE A 140 -1.40 2.80 5.02
CA ILE A 140 -0.16 2.13 4.64
C ILE A 140 0.61 3.00 3.64
N GLU A 141 -0.09 3.68 2.75
CA GLU A 141 0.46 4.57 1.74
C GLU A 141 1.22 5.75 2.34
N ALA A 142 0.75 6.30 3.47
CA ALA A 142 1.46 7.36 4.18
C ALA A 142 2.82 6.86 4.71
N VAL A 143 2.89 5.63 5.20
CA VAL A 143 4.16 5.02 5.62
C VAL A 143 5.07 4.73 4.42
N ILE A 144 4.50 4.32 3.30
CA ILE A 144 5.26 4.12 2.06
C ILE A 144 5.81 5.45 1.54
N ALA A 145 5.06 6.54 1.63
CA ALA A 145 5.50 7.88 1.22
C ALA A 145 6.75 8.37 1.99
N THR A 146 7.03 7.81 3.18
CA THR A 146 8.28 8.09 3.92
C THR A 146 9.51 7.34 3.40
N GLN A 147 9.33 6.40 2.46
CA GLN A 147 10.43 5.60 1.93
C GLN A 147 11.22 6.39 0.87
N ALA A 148 12.52 6.11 0.78
CA ALA A 148 13.38 6.76 -0.21
C ALA A 148 12.90 6.47 -1.65
N GLY A 149 12.81 7.53 -2.47
CA GLY A 149 12.36 7.45 -3.86
C GLY A 149 10.84 7.36 -4.03
N VAL A 150 10.08 7.61 -2.98
CA VAL A 150 8.61 7.73 -3.02
C VAL A 150 8.21 9.19 -2.79
N SER A 151 7.26 9.66 -3.55
CA SER A 151 6.66 10.98 -3.40
C SER A 151 5.13 10.89 -3.43
N SER A 152 4.49 11.80 -2.73
CA SER A 152 3.03 11.99 -2.79
C SER A 152 2.76 13.43 -3.19
N ASN A 153 1.81 13.64 -4.07
CA ASN A 153 1.43 14.98 -4.53
C ASN A 153 0.41 15.65 -3.61
N ASN A 154 -0.28 14.86 -2.78
CA ASN A 154 -1.34 15.35 -1.89
C ASN A 154 -1.43 14.46 -0.67
N GLU A 155 -1.40 15.05 0.52
CA GLU A 155 -1.51 14.34 1.81
C GLU A 155 -2.90 13.73 2.06
N LEU A 156 -3.92 14.20 1.36
CA LEU A 156 -5.30 13.68 1.46
C LEU A 156 -5.58 12.52 0.50
N SER A 157 -4.65 12.26 -0.43
CA SER A 157 -4.74 11.17 -1.41
C SER A 157 -3.94 9.96 -0.96
N SER A 158 -4.43 8.78 -1.27
CA SER A 158 -3.69 7.52 -1.12
C SER A 158 -2.70 7.26 -2.26
N GLN A 159 -2.57 8.20 -3.21
CA GLN A 159 -1.63 8.10 -4.33
C GLN A 159 -0.19 8.26 -3.87
N TYR A 160 0.67 7.44 -4.44
CA TYR A 160 2.11 7.61 -4.32
C TYR A 160 2.79 7.32 -5.66
N ASN A 161 3.85 8.06 -5.92
CA ASN A 161 4.68 7.93 -7.11
C ASN A 161 6.04 7.38 -6.70
N VAL A 162 6.60 6.48 -7.50
CA VAL A 162 7.87 5.80 -7.17
C VAL A 162 8.89 6.01 -8.28
N ARG A 163 10.00 6.69 -7.93
CA ARG A 163 11.14 6.89 -8.84
C ARG A 163 10.71 7.42 -10.22
N GLY A 164 9.98 8.54 -10.22
CA GLY A 164 9.49 9.18 -11.45
C GLY A 164 8.36 8.47 -12.17
N GLY A 165 7.85 7.36 -11.63
CA GLY A 165 6.68 6.67 -12.17
C GLY A 165 5.38 7.27 -11.68
N SER A 166 4.30 7.02 -12.41
CA SER A 166 2.95 7.44 -12.07
C SER A 166 2.32 6.50 -11.02
N PHE A 167 1.25 6.96 -10.36
CA PHE A 167 0.53 6.19 -9.34
C PHE A 167 -0.06 4.87 -9.87
N ASP A 168 -0.43 4.79 -11.14
CA ASP A 168 -0.98 3.61 -11.79
C ASP A 168 0.08 2.55 -12.14
N GLU A 169 1.36 2.89 -12.03
CA GLU A 169 2.48 1.99 -12.22
C GLU A 169 2.83 1.15 -10.99
N ASN A 170 2.09 1.31 -9.90
CA ASN A 170 2.31 0.59 -8.65
C ASN A 170 1.40 -0.65 -8.55
N MET A 171 1.97 -1.76 -8.10
CA MET A 171 1.26 -3.01 -7.93
C MET A 171 1.01 -3.31 -6.46
N VAL A 172 -0.17 -3.80 -6.15
CA VAL A 172 -0.55 -4.21 -4.80
C VAL A 172 -0.96 -5.68 -4.81
N TYR A 173 -0.34 -6.44 -3.92
CA TYR A 173 -0.74 -7.81 -3.58
C TYR A 173 -1.25 -7.86 -2.15
N VAL A 174 -2.29 -8.66 -1.92
CA VAL A 174 -2.76 -9.03 -0.59
C VAL A 174 -2.80 -10.54 -0.50
N ASN A 175 -2.07 -11.12 0.45
CA ASN A 175 -1.92 -12.57 0.61
C ASN A 175 -1.50 -13.29 -0.69
N GLY A 176 -0.59 -12.66 -1.48
CA GLY A 176 -0.09 -13.19 -2.74
C GLY A 176 -1.05 -13.07 -3.93
N ILE A 177 -2.19 -12.41 -3.78
CA ILE A 177 -3.18 -12.19 -4.85
C ILE A 177 -3.12 -10.72 -5.28
N GLU A 178 -2.98 -10.50 -6.59
CA GLU A 178 -3.00 -9.15 -7.18
C GLU A 178 -4.37 -8.49 -6.98
N ILE A 179 -4.37 -7.27 -6.49
CA ILE A 179 -5.56 -6.44 -6.36
C ILE A 179 -5.73 -5.61 -7.62
N TYR A 180 -6.82 -5.86 -8.33
CA TYR A 180 -7.16 -5.07 -9.52
C TYR A 180 -7.59 -3.67 -9.11
N ARG A 181 -6.94 -2.62 -9.66
CA ARG A 181 -7.21 -1.21 -9.36
C ARG A 181 -7.31 -0.91 -7.84
N PRO A 182 -6.21 -1.10 -7.09
CA PRO A 182 -6.21 -0.93 -5.63
C PRO A 182 -6.52 0.49 -5.18
N LEU A 183 -6.34 1.47 -6.06
CA LEU A 183 -6.66 2.87 -5.87
C LEU A 183 -7.75 3.26 -6.87
N LEU A 184 -8.87 3.78 -6.39
CA LEU A 184 -9.93 4.34 -7.23
C LEU A 184 -9.60 5.81 -7.49
N ILE A 185 -8.70 6.04 -8.45
CA ILE A 185 -8.23 7.37 -8.80
C ILE A 185 -9.11 7.93 -9.90
N ARG A 186 -9.75 9.05 -9.61
CA ARG A 186 -10.52 9.82 -10.55
C ARG A 186 -9.88 11.15 -10.90
N SER A 187 -9.46 11.85 -9.87
CA SER A 187 -8.88 13.18 -9.95
C SER A 187 -7.60 13.21 -9.14
N GLY A 188 -6.60 13.93 -9.54
CA GLY A 188 -5.33 14.02 -8.83
C GLY A 188 -5.36 14.69 -7.46
N GLN A 189 -6.52 14.92 -6.85
CA GLN A 189 -6.60 15.75 -5.65
C GLN A 189 -7.26 15.11 -4.42
N GLN A 190 -8.27 14.26 -4.58
CA GLN A 190 -9.09 13.89 -3.41
C GLN A 190 -9.73 12.52 -3.58
N GLU A 191 -9.00 11.50 -3.21
CA GLU A 191 -9.45 10.16 -3.50
C GLU A 191 -9.81 9.38 -2.26
N GLY A 192 -10.66 8.39 -2.52
CA GLY A 192 -11.13 7.50 -1.50
C GLY A 192 -10.02 6.71 -0.82
N LEU A 193 -10.38 5.88 0.12
CA LEU A 193 -9.45 4.99 0.80
C LEU A 193 -8.84 3.99 -0.18
N SER A 194 -7.58 3.68 0.05
CA SER A 194 -6.92 2.53 -0.54
C SER A 194 -7.65 1.24 -0.19
N PHE A 195 -7.50 0.22 -1.03
CA PHE A 195 -8.03 -1.12 -0.77
C PHE A 195 -7.52 -1.68 0.58
N ILE A 196 -6.29 -1.39 0.97
CA ILE A 196 -5.64 -1.97 2.14
C ILE A 196 -6.29 -1.46 3.43
N ASN A 197 -6.78 -2.37 4.27
CA ASN A 197 -7.22 -2.07 5.62
C ASN A 197 -6.04 -2.20 6.60
N PRO A 198 -5.50 -1.10 7.15
CA PRO A 198 -4.32 -1.12 8.02
C PRO A 198 -4.49 -1.96 9.28
N ASP A 199 -5.71 -2.05 9.83
CA ASP A 199 -6.00 -2.80 11.05
C ASP A 199 -5.88 -4.31 10.83
N MET A 200 -6.06 -4.78 9.59
CA MET A 200 -5.92 -6.18 9.19
C MET A 200 -4.48 -6.57 8.79
N VAL A 201 -3.55 -5.61 8.64
CA VAL A 201 -2.21 -5.86 8.12
C VAL A 201 -1.29 -6.45 9.19
N GLN A 202 -0.62 -7.56 8.86
CA GLN A 202 0.45 -8.18 9.64
C GLN A 202 1.83 -7.71 9.20
N SER A 203 2.09 -7.73 7.88
CA SER A 203 3.37 -7.33 7.32
C SER A 203 3.21 -6.60 6.00
N VAL A 204 4.15 -5.71 5.72
CA VAL A 204 4.20 -4.89 4.51
C VAL A 204 5.56 -5.10 3.86
N GLY A 205 5.56 -5.70 2.68
CA GLY A 205 6.72 -5.77 1.80
C GLY A 205 6.63 -4.70 0.74
N PHE A 206 7.68 -3.91 0.54
CA PHE A 206 7.71 -2.86 -0.46
C PHE A 206 8.98 -2.88 -1.29
N SER A 207 8.86 -2.70 -2.60
CA SER A 207 9.99 -2.57 -3.52
C SER A 207 9.79 -1.38 -4.43
N THR A 208 10.81 -0.54 -4.51
CA THR A 208 10.85 0.65 -5.38
C THR A 208 11.42 0.35 -6.78
N GLY A 209 11.59 -0.92 -7.14
CA GLY A 209 12.09 -1.39 -8.43
C GLY A 209 13.07 -2.55 -8.29
N GLY A 210 13.42 -3.17 -9.39
CA GLY A 210 14.29 -4.36 -9.38
C GLY A 210 13.62 -5.62 -8.81
N TYR A 211 12.30 -5.67 -8.69
CA TYR A 211 11.57 -6.77 -8.07
C TYR A 211 11.52 -8.03 -8.94
N GLU A 212 11.29 -9.16 -8.27
CA GLU A 212 11.36 -10.51 -8.80
C GLU A 212 10.32 -10.83 -9.89
N ALA A 213 10.55 -11.89 -10.69
CA ALA A 213 9.70 -12.27 -11.81
C ALA A 213 8.30 -12.78 -11.40
N LYS A 214 8.12 -13.23 -10.15
CA LYS A 214 6.81 -13.64 -9.63
C LYS A 214 5.80 -12.48 -9.58
N TYR A 215 6.27 -11.24 -9.44
CA TYR A 215 5.42 -10.06 -9.47
C TYR A 215 5.19 -9.61 -10.91
N GLY A 216 3.93 -9.32 -11.23
CA GLY A 216 3.49 -9.11 -12.61
C GLY A 216 3.68 -7.70 -13.14
N ASP A 217 2.81 -7.27 -13.88
CA ASP A 217 2.73 -6.34 -15.00
C ASP A 217 2.57 -4.87 -14.56
N LYS A 218 3.56 -4.32 -13.83
CA LYS A 218 3.69 -2.91 -13.46
C LYS A 218 5.14 -2.44 -13.60
N MET A 219 5.34 -1.13 -13.70
CA MET A 219 6.65 -0.56 -14.05
C MET A 219 7.39 0.10 -12.89
N SER A 220 6.72 0.45 -11.78
CA SER A 220 7.39 1.26 -10.76
C SER A 220 7.62 0.55 -9.45
N SER A 221 6.59 0.06 -8.79
CA SER A 221 6.74 -0.56 -7.47
C SER A 221 5.86 -1.77 -7.25
N VAL A 222 6.19 -2.52 -6.19
CA VAL A 222 5.38 -3.62 -5.66
C VAL A 222 5.16 -3.39 -4.18
N LEU A 223 3.91 -3.48 -3.77
CA LEU A 223 3.45 -3.50 -2.40
C LEU A 223 2.83 -4.88 -2.11
N ASP A 224 3.50 -5.66 -1.27
CA ASP A 224 3.10 -7.02 -0.91
C ASP A 224 2.63 -7.06 0.54
N ILE A 225 1.33 -7.22 0.73
CA ILE A 225 0.66 -7.15 2.02
C ILE A 225 0.27 -8.56 2.47
N THR A 226 0.56 -8.86 3.73
CA THR A 226 0.03 -10.05 4.38
C THR A 226 -0.95 -9.64 5.47
N TYR A 227 -2.15 -10.19 5.45
CA TYR A 227 -3.16 -9.97 6.48
C TYR A 227 -2.89 -10.83 7.71
N LYS A 228 -3.36 -10.37 8.86
CA LYS A 228 -3.19 -11.04 10.15
C LYS A 228 -3.86 -12.41 10.17
N LYS A 229 -3.14 -13.36 10.76
CA LYS A 229 -3.67 -14.63 11.23
C LYS A 229 -3.58 -14.60 12.76
N PRO A 230 -4.65 -14.20 13.47
CA PRO A 230 -4.62 -14.05 14.91
C PRO A 230 -4.38 -15.41 15.58
N GLU A 231 -3.71 -15.42 16.73
CA GLU A 231 -3.52 -16.61 17.56
C GLU A 231 -4.59 -16.72 18.66
N ARG A 232 -5.31 -15.64 18.92
CA ARG A 232 -6.36 -15.52 19.93
C ARG A 232 -7.39 -14.48 19.49
N LEU A 233 -8.48 -14.36 20.23
CA LEU A 233 -9.42 -13.26 20.03
C LEU A 233 -8.70 -11.93 20.25
N GLU A 234 -8.76 -11.07 19.24
CA GLU A 234 -8.21 -9.71 19.28
C GLU A 234 -9.14 -8.74 18.56
N GLY A 235 -9.04 -7.46 18.87
CA GLY A 235 -9.85 -6.45 18.23
C GLY A 235 -9.32 -5.06 18.49
N SER A 236 -9.70 -4.13 17.64
CA SER A 236 -9.45 -2.70 17.78
C SER A 236 -10.61 -1.90 17.24
N ALA A 237 -10.83 -0.73 17.81
CA ALA A 237 -11.76 0.25 17.29
C ALA A 237 -11.11 1.63 17.39
N SER A 238 -11.34 2.46 16.39
CA SER A 238 -10.88 3.84 16.36
C SER A 238 -11.96 4.77 15.85
N VAL A 239 -12.03 5.97 16.42
CA VAL A 239 -12.92 7.04 15.97
C VAL A 239 -12.11 8.33 15.93
N SER A 240 -12.24 9.06 14.83
CA SER A 240 -11.60 10.36 14.62
C SER A 240 -12.53 11.30 13.87
N LEU A 241 -12.14 12.56 13.72
CA LEU A 241 -12.86 13.52 12.87
C LEU A 241 -12.95 13.09 11.41
N LEU A 242 -12.03 12.22 10.97
CA LEU A 242 -11.96 11.74 9.59
C LEU A 242 -12.69 10.41 9.35
N GLY A 243 -13.23 9.80 10.40
CA GLY A 243 -13.97 8.56 10.27
C GLY A 243 -13.85 7.62 11.46
N ALA A 244 -14.25 6.38 11.22
CA ALA A 244 -14.21 5.32 12.23
C ALA A 244 -13.76 4.00 11.59
N SER A 245 -13.07 3.17 12.37
CA SER A 245 -12.75 1.81 11.99
C SER A 245 -12.97 0.84 13.14
N ALA A 246 -13.26 -0.41 12.79
CA ALA A 246 -13.30 -1.52 13.73
C ALA A 246 -12.71 -2.78 13.10
N TYR A 247 -11.98 -3.52 13.91
CA TYR A 247 -11.35 -4.77 13.53
C TYR A 247 -11.61 -5.84 14.59
N VAL A 248 -11.92 -7.05 14.16
CA VAL A 248 -12.05 -8.24 15.01
C VAL A 248 -11.34 -9.42 14.35
N GLY A 249 -10.47 -10.06 15.11
CA GLY A 249 -9.80 -11.29 14.75
C GLY A 249 -10.15 -12.43 15.71
N ILE A 250 -10.60 -13.55 15.15
CA ILE A 250 -11.01 -14.74 15.90
C ILE A 250 -10.08 -15.88 15.51
N ALA A 251 -9.61 -16.64 16.49
CA ALA A 251 -8.72 -17.76 16.25
C ALA A 251 -9.18 -19.03 16.97
N THR A 252 -9.05 -20.14 16.26
CA THR A 252 -9.08 -21.50 16.80
C THR A 252 -7.80 -22.22 16.42
N LYS A 253 -7.61 -23.46 16.83
CA LYS A 253 -6.42 -24.25 16.46
C LYS A 253 -6.22 -24.46 14.95
N LYS A 254 -7.30 -24.34 14.15
CA LYS A 254 -7.28 -24.66 12.71
C LYS A 254 -7.88 -23.57 11.83
N LEU A 255 -8.54 -22.58 12.41
CA LEU A 255 -9.26 -21.55 11.69
C LEU A 255 -8.91 -20.19 12.29
N THR A 256 -8.57 -19.25 11.43
CA THR A 256 -8.51 -17.83 11.76
C THR A 256 -9.50 -17.05 10.90
N TRP A 257 -10.17 -16.09 11.49
CA TRP A 257 -11.13 -15.27 10.80
C TRP A 257 -10.98 -13.82 11.25
N THR A 258 -10.65 -12.96 10.31
CA THR A 258 -10.47 -11.52 10.55
C THR A 258 -11.49 -10.71 9.77
N ASN A 259 -12.01 -9.68 10.41
CA ASN A 259 -13.01 -8.78 9.85
C ASN A 259 -12.62 -7.34 10.15
N GLY A 260 -12.79 -6.48 9.18
CA GLY A 260 -12.55 -5.06 9.33
C GLY A 260 -13.62 -4.24 8.64
N VAL A 261 -14.10 -3.20 9.29
CA VAL A 261 -15.01 -2.21 8.71
C VAL A 261 -14.38 -0.84 8.86
N ARG A 262 -14.50 0.00 7.81
CA ARG A 262 -14.03 1.38 7.84
C ARG A 262 -15.08 2.30 7.25
N TYR A 263 -15.21 3.43 7.89
CA TYR A 263 -15.90 4.61 7.36
C TYR A 263 -14.93 5.78 7.37
N LYS A 264 -14.85 6.52 6.27
CA LYS A 264 -13.98 7.69 6.15
C LYS A 264 -14.69 8.84 5.44
N THR A 265 -14.39 10.06 5.90
CA THR A 265 -14.79 11.30 5.24
C THR A 265 -13.68 12.34 5.42
N ASN A 266 -13.34 13.06 4.36
CA ASN A 266 -12.38 14.16 4.41
C ASN A 266 -13.07 15.53 4.44
N GLN A 267 -14.40 15.57 4.59
CA GLN A 267 -15.21 16.78 4.50
C GLN A 267 -14.70 17.90 5.42
N TYR A 268 -14.33 17.56 6.67
CA TYR A 268 -13.88 18.56 7.64
C TYR A 268 -12.52 19.17 7.28
N LEU A 269 -11.60 18.42 6.70
CA LEU A 269 -10.30 18.94 6.26
C LEU A 269 -10.46 19.80 4.99
N LEU A 270 -11.34 19.39 4.10
CA LEU A 270 -11.54 20.07 2.83
C LEU A 270 -12.23 21.43 3.01
N GLY A 271 -13.12 21.57 4.00
CA GLY A 271 -13.73 22.84 4.35
C GLY A 271 -12.76 23.87 4.98
N THR A 272 -11.53 23.48 5.31
CA THR A 272 -10.49 24.40 5.80
C THR A 272 -9.49 24.83 4.73
N LEU A 273 -9.54 24.21 3.57
CA LEU A 273 -8.69 24.56 2.43
C LEU A 273 -9.41 25.61 1.55
N ASP A 274 -8.65 26.50 0.95
CA ASP A 274 -9.14 27.41 -0.10
C ASP A 274 -9.39 26.59 -1.38
N THR A 275 -10.45 25.78 -1.35
CA THR A 275 -10.82 24.89 -2.44
C THR A 275 -11.75 25.61 -3.40
N LYS A 276 -11.74 25.14 -4.66
CA LYS A 276 -12.58 25.70 -5.73
C LYS A 276 -14.04 25.24 -5.66
N GLY A 277 -14.46 24.63 -4.53
CA GLY A 277 -15.81 24.12 -4.34
C GLY A 277 -15.93 23.27 -3.08
N GLU A 278 -17.16 22.96 -2.70
CA GLU A 278 -17.47 22.08 -1.59
C GLU A 278 -17.34 20.62 -2.01
N TYR A 279 -16.41 19.91 -1.39
CA TYR A 279 -16.14 18.49 -1.63
C TYR A 279 -16.63 17.64 -0.46
N ASN A 280 -17.47 16.65 -0.76
CA ASN A 280 -18.07 15.77 0.23
C ASN A 280 -17.79 14.28 -0.08
N PRO A 281 -16.54 13.81 0.07
CA PRO A 281 -16.22 12.41 -0.11
C PRO A 281 -16.66 11.60 1.10
N ARG A 282 -17.33 10.45 0.84
CA ARG A 282 -17.70 9.46 1.85
C ARG A 282 -17.31 8.08 1.34
N TYR A 283 -16.66 7.35 2.19
CA TYR A 283 -16.19 6.02 1.89
C TYR A 283 -16.58 5.05 3.00
N ILE A 284 -17.06 3.87 2.63
CA ILE A 284 -17.30 2.75 3.53
C ILE A 284 -16.79 1.47 2.90
N ASP A 285 -16.11 0.64 3.67
CA ASP A 285 -15.77 -0.72 3.27
C ASP A 285 -15.91 -1.72 4.40
N TYR A 286 -16.18 -2.96 4.02
CA TYR A 286 -16.11 -4.14 4.85
C TYR A 286 -15.18 -5.14 4.20
N GLN A 287 -14.22 -5.66 4.96
CA GLN A 287 -13.28 -6.68 4.53
C GLN A 287 -13.31 -7.87 5.48
N THR A 288 -13.20 -9.06 4.92
CA THR A 288 -13.12 -10.31 5.67
C THR A 288 -12.02 -11.19 5.10
N TYR A 289 -11.31 -11.88 5.97
CA TYR A 289 -10.32 -12.88 5.58
C TYR A 289 -10.42 -14.09 6.52
N LEU A 290 -10.68 -15.24 5.94
CA LEU A 290 -10.78 -16.52 6.62
C LEU A 290 -9.65 -17.41 6.12
N ASP A 291 -8.90 -18.00 7.04
CA ASP A 291 -7.85 -18.98 6.76
C ASP A 291 -8.09 -20.24 7.56
N TRP A 292 -8.17 -21.36 6.87
CA TRP A 292 -8.46 -22.68 7.43
C TRP A 292 -7.35 -23.66 7.12
N THR A 293 -6.73 -24.21 8.16
CA THR A 293 -5.68 -25.22 8.08
C THR A 293 -6.19 -26.56 8.64
N PRO A 294 -6.98 -27.32 7.86
CA PRO A 294 -7.57 -28.58 8.33
C PRO A 294 -6.52 -29.62 8.69
N SER A 295 -5.36 -29.60 8.02
CA SER A 295 -4.24 -30.49 8.26
C SER A 295 -2.90 -29.78 7.98
N LYS A 296 -1.78 -30.40 8.35
CA LYS A 296 -0.43 -29.87 8.02
C LYS A 296 -0.16 -29.74 6.53
N ARG A 297 -0.93 -30.44 5.68
CA ARG A 297 -0.78 -30.43 4.22
C ARG A 297 -1.67 -29.41 3.52
N TRP A 298 -2.79 -29.05 4.09
CA TRP A 298 -3.77 -28.16 3.46
C TRP A 298 -3.92 -26.84 4.19
N GLU A 299 -3.90 -25.77 3.43
CA GLU A 299 -4.22 -24.43 3.87
C GLU A 299 -5.17 -23.83 2.84
N ILE A 300 -6.33 -23.37 3.26
CA ILE A 300 -7.40 -22.83 2.42
C ILE A 300 -7.78 -21.47 2.97
N GLY A 301 -7.72 -20.45 2.10
CA GLY A 301 -8.11 -19.11 2.49
C GLY A 301 -9.17 -18.54 1.57
N VAL A 302 -10.03 -17.72 2.14
CA VAL A 302 -11.05 -16.94 1.43
C VAL A 302 -11.02 -15.52 1.94
N SER A 303 -11.03 -14.54 1.03
CA SER A 303 -11.21 -13.15 1.41
C SER A 303 -12.27 -12.46 0.58
N GLY A 304 -12.89 -11.44 1.16
CA GLY A 304 -13.90 -10.62 0.52
C GLY A 304 -13.75 -9.16 0.90
N ASN A 305 -14.11 -8.29 -0.04
CA ASN A 305 -14.22 -6.85 0.16
C ASN A 305 -15.49 -6.34 -0.51
N ILE A 306 -16.24 -5.54 0.22
CA ILE A 306 -17.39 -4.77 -0.30
C ILE A 306 -17.12 -3.32 0.06
N SER A 307 -17.09 -2.45 -0.95
CA SER A 307 -16.84 -1.03 -0.73
C SER A 307 -17.76 -0.15 -1.55
N GLU A 308 -18.11 0.99 -0.97
CA GLU A 308 -18.83 2.07 -1.62
C GLU A 308 -18.09 3.39 -1.37
N ASN A 309 -17.76 4.08 -2.47
CA ASN A 309 -17.19 5.41 -2.45
C ASN A 309 -18.18 6.38 -3.12
N ARG A 310 -18.63 7.38 -2.38
CA ARG A 310 -19.47 8.46 -2.87
C ARG A 310 -18.69 9.75 -2.83
N TYR A 311 -18.82 10.50 -3.90
CA TYR A 311 -18.15 11.76 -4.06
C TYR A 311 -19.14 12.78 -4.59
N ASN A 312 -19.39 13.82 -3.79
CA ASN A 312 -20.23 14.93 -4.21
C ASN A 312 -19.35 16.18 -4.27
N PHE A 313 -19.49 16.93 -5.34
CA PHE A 313 -18.82 18.20 -5.55
C PHE A 313 -19.83 19.25 -5.94
N GLN A 314 -19.77 20.40 -5.26
CA GLN A 314 -20.52 21.61 -5.61
C GLN A 314 -19.51 22.74 -5.80
N PRO A 315 -19.41 23.31 -7.02
CA PRO A 315 -18.53 24.44 -7.24
C PRO A 315 -19.01 25.66 -6.47
N GLU A 316 -18.07 26.44 -5.95
CA GLU A 316 -18.34 27.69 -5.25
C GLU A 316 -18.12 28.89 -6.16
N ASP A 317 -18.90 29.95 -5.92
CA ASP A 317 -18.76 31.22 -6.59
C ASP A 317 -17.38 31.83 -6.37
N ARG A 318 -16.88 32.55 -7.39
CA ARG A 318 -15.54 33.13 -7.35
C ARG A 318 -15.53 34.58 -7.72
N TYR A 319 -14.67 35.29 -7.02
CA TYR A 319 -14.38 36.69 -7.24
C TYR A 319 -12.88 36.86 -7.34
N THR A 320 -12.39 37.37 -8.46
CA THR A 320 -10.95 37.65 -8.66
C THR A 320 -10.80 39.05 -9.20
N ARG A 321 -9.97 39.88 -8.56
CA ARG A 321 -9.59 41.19 -9.04
C ARG A 321 -8.16 41.11 -9.58
N PHE A 322 -7.93 41.68 -10.75
CA PHE A 322 -6.63 41.72 -11.40
C PHE A 322 -6.48 42.98 -12.26
N GLY A 323 -5.24 43.33 -12.63
CA GLY A 323 -4.94 44.48 -13.45
C GLY A 323 -3.91 45.41 -12.83
N THR A 324 -3.88 46.66 -13.30
CA THR A 324 -3.01 47.75 -12.80
C THR A 324 -3.82 48.72 -11.96
N LEU A 325 -3.18 49.61 -11.20
CA LEU A 325 -3.84 50.65 -10.39
C LEU A 325 -4.79 51.53 -11.18
N SER A 326 -4.55 51.71 -12.49
CA SER A 326 -5.35 52.52 -13.40
C SER A 326 -6.35 51.70 -14.25
N ASN A 327 -6.31 50.37 -14.19
CA ASN A 327 -7.20 49.53 -14.97
C ASN A 327 -7.41 48.21 -14.19
N VAL A 328 -8.30 48.27 -13.21
CA VAL A 328 -8.68 47.14 -12.37
C VAL A 328 -9.84 46.42 -13.03
N ARG A 329 -9.74 45.12 -13.13
CA ARG A 329 -10.83 44.27 -13.63
C ARG A 329 -11.25 43.32 -12.53
N GLU A 330 -12.54 43.05 -12.49
CA GLU A 330 -13.18 42.09 -11.61
C GLU A 330 -13.79 40.98 -12.43
N PHE A 331 -13.41 39.76 -12.15
CA PHE A 331 -13.96 38.56 -12.75
C PHE A 331 -14.80 37.85 -11.69
N LYS A 332 -16.09 37.70 -11.93
CA LYS A 332 -17.04 36.99 -11.08
C LYS A 332 -17.53 35.77 -11.82
N VAL A 333 -17.58 34.64 -11.13
CA VAL A 333 -18.19 33.41 -11.65
C VAL A 333 -19.18 32.90 -10.62
N TYR A 334 -20.41 32.76 -11.02
CA TYR A 334 -21.48 32.14 -10.25
C TYR A 334 -21.67 30.73 -10.75
N PHE A 335 -21.73 29.76 -9.84
CA PHE A 335 -21.93 28.37 -10.18
C PHE A 335 -23.25 27.85 -9.64
N GLU A 336 -23.92 27.03 -10.44
CA GLU A 336 -25.06 26.22 -10.03
C GLU A 336 -24.83 24.76 -10.42
N GLY A 337 -25.42 23.85 -9.64
CA GLY A 337 -25.37 22.44 -9.96
C GLY A 337 -24.37 21.66 -9.09
N GLN A 338 -24.17 20.43 -9.48
CA GLN A 338 -23.36 19.51 -8.70
C GLN A 338 -22.83 18.36 -9.55
N GLU A 339 -21.79 17.73 -9.03
CA GLU A 339 -21.27 16.48 -9.50
C GLU A 339 -21.50 15.38 -8.46
N LYS A 340 -21.96 14.22 -8.90
CA LYS A 340 -22.19 13.04 -8.06
C LYS A 340 -21.54 11.83 -8.67
N ASP A 341 -20.63 11.25 -7.93
CA ASP A 341 -19.97 10.04 -8.33
C ASP A 341 -20.19 8.94 -7.32
N LEU A 342 -20.33 7.75 -7.84
CA LEU A 342 -20.57 6.55 -7.07
C LEU A 342 -19.72 5.40 -7.62
N PHE A 343 -18.88 4.84 -6.76
CA PHE A 343 -18.09 3.65 -7.06
C PHE A 343 -18.46 2.55 -6.08
N ARG A 344 -18.99 1.44 -6.59
CA ARG A 344 -19.30 0.25 -5.82
C ARG A 344 -18.43 -0.90 -6.27
N THR A 345 -17.69 -1.47 -5.35
CA THR A 345 -16.77 -2.58 -5.64
C THR A 345 -17.11 -3.78 -4.79
N LEU A 346 -17.16 -4.93 -5.44
CA LEU A 346 -17.20 -6.25 -4.82
C LEU A 346 -15.97 -7.02 -5.29
N PHE A 347 -15.17 -7.50 -4.34
CA PHE A 347 -14.00 -8.30 -4.62
C PHE A 347 -14.01 -9.54 -3.73
N GLY A 348 -13.72 -10.69 -4.31
CA GLY A 348 -13.61 -11.95 -3.61
C GLY A 348 -12.43 -12.74 -4.09
N THR A 349 -11.76 -13.45 -3.18
CA THR A 349 -10.65 -14.34 -3.50
C THR A 349 -10.77 -15.65 -2.75
N ALA A 350 -10.23 -16.70 -3.35
CA ALA A 350 -10.04 -17.99 -2.70
C ALA A 350 -8.69 -18.57 -3.10
N TYR A 351 -8.01 -19.20 -2.17
CA TYR A 351 -6.80 -19.97 -2.46
C TYR A 351 -6.79 -21.30 -1.71
N ALA A 352 -6.10 -22.28 -2.27
CA ALA A 352 -5.84 -23.57 -1.66
C ALA A 352 -4.37 -23.93 -1.88
N THR A 353 -3.61 -24.06 -0.80
CA THR A 353 -2.22 -24.51 -0.81
C THR A 353 -2.14 -25.95 -0.35
N TYR A 354 -1.57 -26.80 -1.18
CA TYR A 354 -1.24 -28.17 -0.86
C TYR A 354 0.27 -28.32 -0.65
N ARG A 355 0.68 -28.69 0.55
CA ARG A 355 2.08 -28.99 0.90
C ARG A 355 2.32 -30.48 0.69
N LEU A 356 3.00 -30.85 -0.40
CA LEU A 356 3.39 -32.23 -0.66
C LEU A 356 4.31 -32.73 0.46
N ASN A 357 5.28 -31.88 0.82
CA ASN A 357 6.21 -32.02 1.95
C ASN A 357 6.68 -30.63 2.39
N GLU A 358 7.63 -30.53 3.30
CA GLU A 358 8.17 -29.27 3.81
C GLU A 358 8.91 -28.44 2.74
N GLN A 359 9.33 -29.07 1.65
CA GLN A 359 10.11 -28.46 0.57
C GLN A 359 9.26 -28.10 -0.65
N ASN A 360 8.11 -28.74 -0.84
CA ASN A 360 7.32 -28.62 -2.06
C ASN A 360 5.87 -28.27 -1.76
N SER A 361 5.41 -27.17 -2.35
CA SER A 361 4.01 -26.74 -2.24
C SER A 361 3.45 -26.30 -3.59
N LEU A 362 2.15 -26.51 -3.74
CA LEU A 362 1.36 -26.07 -4.87
C LEU A 362 0.22 -25.22 -4.35
N THR A 363 -0.02 -24.06 -4.95
CA THR A 363 -1.11 -23.15 -4.56
C THR A 363 -1.98 -22.87 -5.79
N LEU A 364 -3.27 -23.08 -5.64
CA LEU A 364 -4.30 -22.64 -6.58
C LEU A 364 -4.94 -21.38 -6.03
N GLN A 365 -5.17 -20.39 -6.89
CA GLN A 365 -5.81 -19.14 -6.50
C GLN A 365 -6.86 -18.74 -7.53
N ALA A 366 -7.94 -18.16 -7.05
CA ALA A 366 -8.98 -17.55 -7.86
C ALA A 366 -9.39 -16.21 -7.26
N SER A 367 -9.62 -15.22 -8.11
CA SER A 367 -10.18 -13.94 -7.70
C SER A 367 -11.25 -13.46 -8.67
N ALA A 368 -12.23 -12.73 -8.14
CA ALA A 368 -13.28 -12.08 -8.90
C ALA A 368 -13.45 -10.65 -8.39
N PHE A 369 -13.39 -9.70 -9.31
CA PHE A 369 -13.59 -8.28 -9.06
C PHE A 369 -14.75 -7.79 -9.91
N HIS A 370 -15.68 -7.06 -9.28
CA HIS A 370 -16.79 -6.40 -9.95
C HIS A 370 -16.89 -4.95 -9.45
N THR A 371 -16.88 -3.99 -10.36
CA THR A 371 -17.13 -2.59 -10.02
C THR A 371 -18.19 -1.98 -10.91
N LYS A 372 -18.99 -1.09 -10.30
CA LYS A 372 -19.90 -0.16 -11.00
C LYS A 372 -19.44 1.24 -10.67
N GLU A 373 -19.11 1.99 -11.71
CA GLU A 373 -18.69 3.37 -11.63
C GLU A 373 -19.76 4.24 -12.30
N GLN A 374 -20.17 5.28 -11.61
CA GLN A 374 -21.10 6.29 -12.09
C GLN A 374 -20.47 7.66 -11.87
N GLU A 375 -20.36 8.43 -12.93
CA GLU A 375 -19.88 9.81 -12.91
C GLU A 375 -20.99 10.67 -13.55
N THR A 376 -21.63 11.51 -12.75
CA THR A 376 -22.75 12.33 -13.23
C THR A 376 -22.62 13.74 -12.74
N TYR A 377 -22.74 14.69 -13.65
CA TYR A 377 -22.76 16.10 -13.29
C TYR A 377 -23.70 16.90 -14.16
N ASP A 378 -24.22 17.97 -13.57
CA ASP A 378 -24.90 19.07 -14.18
C ASP A 378 -24.36 20.33 -13.52
N ILE A 379 -23.53 21.09 -14.23
CA ILE A 379 -22.86 22.28 -13.72
C ILE A 379 -23.10 23.42 -14.71
N THR A 380 -23.63 24.51 -14.22
CA THR A 380 -23.79 25.78 -14.96
C THR A 380 -22.87 26.81 -14.33
N GLY A 381 -22.09 27.48 -15.13
CA GLY A 381 -21.28 28.61 -14.72
C GLY A 381 -21.67 29.85 -15.48
N GLN A 382 -21.91 30.93 -14.75
CA GLN A 382 -22.17 32.27 -15.32
C GLN A 382 -21.03 33.18 -14.90
N TYR A 383 -20.40 33.85 -15.85
CA TYR A 383 -19.27 34.72 -15.53
C TYR A 383 -19.48 36.14 -16.03
N TRP A 384 -19.02 37.10 -15.25
CA TRP A 384 -18.99 38.53 -15.55
C TRP A 384 -17.56 39.03 -15.48
N LEU A 385 -17.17 39.79 -16.47
CA LEU A 385 -15.94 40.56 -16.48
C LEU A 385 -16.33 42.04 -16.37
N ASN A 386 -16.01 42.65 -15.24
CA ASN A 386 -16.28 44.04 -14.97
C ASN A 386 -15.00 44.87 -15.07
N SER A 387 -15.10 46.08 -15.59
CA SER A 387 -14.07 47.11 -15.42
C SER A 387 -14.41 47.94 -14.18
N LEU A 388 -13.52 48.02 -13.24
CA LEU A 388 -13.68 48.88 -12.07
C LEU A 388 -12.92 50.18 -12.36
N ASP A 389 -13.68 51.28 -12.57
CA ASP A 389 -13.05 52.61 -12.60
C ASP A 389 -12.64 52.97 -11.18
N SER A 390 -11.33 53.04 -10.96
CA SER A 390 -10.77 53.65 -9.75
C SER A 390 -10.99 55.16 -9.90
N GLY A 391 -12.14 55.63 -9.47
CA GLY A 391 -12.40 57.05 -9.41
C GLY A 391 -11.30 57.75 -8.62
N THR A 392 -10.49 58.54 -9.31
CA THR A 392 -9.55 59.46 -8.69
C THR A 392 -10.34 60.35 -7.77
N GLN A 393 -10.20 60.19 -6.44
CA GLN A 393 -10.70 61.14 -5.48
C GLN A 393 -10.14 62.54 -5.77
N VAL A 394 -10.95 63.36 -6.36
CA VAL A 394 -10.74 64.80 -6.32
C VAL A 394 -11.93 65.35 -5.53
N ASP A 395 -11.60 65.79 -4.32
CA ASP A 395 -12.45 66.48 -3.35
C ASP A 395 -13.35 65.61 -2.41
N GLY A 396 -13.03 65.66 -1.18
CA GLY A 396 -13.47 65.16 0.08
C GLY A 396 -14.93 64.87 0.41
N THR A 397 -15.76 64.37 -0.49
CA THR A 397 -17.12 63.86 -0.21
C THR A 397 -17.19 62.39 -0.58
N THR A 398 -17.23 61.56 0.44
CA THR A 398 -17.42 60.12 0.39
C THR A 398 -18.82 59.78 -0.14
N ASN A 399 -18.92 59.42 -1.42
CA ASN A 399 -19.88 58.48 -1.94
C ASN A 399 -19.10 57.43 -2.71
N GLU A 400 -18.72 56.35 -2.03
CA GLU A 400 -18.12 55.16 -2.61
C GLU A 400 -19.18 54.33 -3.35
N GLU A 401 -19.68 54.79 -4.49
CA GLU A 401 -20.21 53.91 -5.51
C GLU A 401 -19.05 53.57 -6.44
N GLU A 402 -18.38 52.42 -6.21
CA GLU A 402 -17.53 51.80 -7.24
C GLU A 402 -18.43 51.61 -8.50
N THR A 403 -18.32 52.47 -9.48
CA THR A 403 -18.99 52.29 -10.76
C THR A 403 -18.31 51.14 -11.50
N SER A 404 -18.93 49.97 -11.53
CA SER A 404 -18.47 48.84 -12.30
C SER A 404 -19.17 48.77 -13.65
N GLU A 405 -18.42 48.85 -14.72
CA GLU A 405 -18.97 48.62 -16.08
C GLU A 405 -18.74 47.16 -16.46
N THR A 406 -19.82 46.45 -16.79
CA THR A 406 -19.71 45.05 -17.26
C THR A 406 -19.25 45.03 -18.70
N ILE A 407 -18.04 44.56 -18.96
CA ILE A 407 -17.43 44.44 -20.29
C ILE A 407 -17.67 43.08 -20.94
N GLY A 408 -18.02 42.06 -20.18
CA GLY A 408 -18.29 40.76 -20.75
C GLY A 408 -19.13 39.89 -19.84
N VAL A 409 -20.06 39.16 -20.42
CA VAL A 409 -20.92 38.17 -19.75
C VAL A 409 -20.89 36.89 -20.58
N GLY A 410 -20.82 35.75 -19.92
CA GLY A 410 -20.93 34.46 -20.60
C GLY A 410 -21.48 33.38 -19.69
N THR A 411 -21.96 32.35 -20.32
CA THR A 411 -22.55 31.18 -19.64
C THR A 411 -22.01 29.91 -20.26
N TYR A 412 -21.71 28.92 -19.43
CA TYR A 412 -21.50 27.56 -19.90
C TYR A 412 -22.33 26.59 -19.08
N MET A 413 -22.69 25.47 -19.68
CA MET A 413 -23.41 24.39 -19.03
C MET A 413 -22.81 23.07 -19.45
N GLU A 414 -22.36 22.29 -18.46
CA GLU A 414 -21.78 20.97 -18.63
C GLU A 414 -22.72 19.89 -18.10
N HIS A 415 -22.89 18.84 -18.88
CA HIS A 415 -23.71 17.70 -18.53
C HIS A 415 -22.95 16.38 -18.79
N ALA A 416 -23.00 15.46 -17.85
CA ALA A 416 -22.52 14.10 -18.07
C ALA A 416 -23.36 13.03 -17.37
N ARG A 417 -23.45 11.89 -18.03
CA ARG A 417 -24.06 10.64 -17.53
C ARG A 417 -23.17 9.47 -17.98
N ASN A 418 -22.13 9.20 -17.22
CA ASN A 418 -21.13 8.19 -17.52
C ASN A 418 -21.27 7.00 -16.59
N TYR A 419 -21.31 5.82 -17.16
CA TYR A 419 -21.48 4.56 -16.44
C TYR A 419 -20.46 3.55 -16.95
N LEU A 420 -19.68 2.97 -16.04
CA LEU A 420 -18.75 1.91 -16.35
C LEU A 420 -19.02 0.71 -15.42
N THR A 421 -19.03 -0.48 -16.00
CA THR A 421 -19.03 -1.74 -15.26
C THR A 421 -17.82 -2.55 -15.69
N ALA A 422 -16.99 -2.96 -14.72
CA ALA A 422 -15.87 -3.84 -14.99
C ALA A 422 -16.00 -5.14 -14.17
N GLU A 423 -15.77 -6.25 -14.83
CA GLU A 423 -15.72 -7.60 -14.26
C GLU A 423 -14.37 -8.20 -14.61
N VAL A 424 -13.58 -8.56 -13.59
CA VAL A 424 -12.27 -9.19 -13.77
C VAL A 424 -12.21 -10.49 -13.00
N GLN A 425 -11.88 -11.56 -13.70
CA GLN A 425 -11.67 -12.89 -13.12
C GLN A 425 -10.21 -13.28 -13.35
N SER A 426 -9.55 -13.74 -12.31
CA SER A 426 -8.17 -14.24 -12.40
C SER A 426 -8.07 -15.61 -11.74
N TYR A 427 -7.37 -16.51 -12.39
CA TYR A 427 -7.06 -17.86 -11.92
C TYR A 427 -5.57 -18.08 -12.06
N SER A 428 -4.94 -18.58 -11.01
CA SER A 428 -3.51 -18.88 -11.06
C SER A 428 -3.16 -20.17 -10.34
N ILE A 429 -2.09 -20.77 -10.80
CA ILE A 429 -1.42 -21.91 -10.17
C ILE A 429 0.04 -21.54 -9.94
N THR A 430 0.53 -21.77 -8.73
CA THR A 430 1.93 -21.48 -8.38
C THR A 430 2.56 -22.67 -7.68
N GLY A 431 3.79 -22.99 -8.05
CA GLY A 431 4.59 -24.03 -7.42
C GLY A 431 5.83 -23.46 -6.74
N ARG A 432 6.18 -24.00 -5.59
CA ARG A 432 7.42 -23.67 -4.87
C ARG A 432 8.16 -24.94 -4.52
N HIS A 433 9.46 -24.96 -4.84
CA HIS A 433 10.34 -26.10 -4.63
C HIS A 433 11.64 -25.62 -3.97
N ARG A 434 11.98 -26.15 -2.80
CA ARG A 434 13.21 -25.86 -2.07
C ARG A 434 14.19 -27.02 -2.23
N LEU A 435 15.32 -26.77 -2.83
CA LEU A 435 16.36 -27.76 -3.14
C LEU A 435 17.68 -27.28 -2.54
N LYS A 436 18.00 -27.66 -1.30
CA LYS A 436 19.24 -27.23 -0.61
C LYS A 436 19.46 -25.71 -0.73
N SER A 437 20.31 -25.29 -1.68
CA SER A 437 20.68 -23.88 -1.92
C SER A 437 19.74 -23.15 -2.91
N HIS A 438 18.83 -23.84 -3.58
CA HIS A 438 17.92 -23.32 -4.58
C HIS A 438 16.49 -23.18 -4.04
N SER A 439 15.82 -22.12 -4.42
CA SER A 439 14.38 -21.94 -4.20
C SER A 439 13.70 -21.60 -5.52
N LEU A 440 13.25 -22.65 -6.20
CA LEU A 440 12.56 -22.54 -7.48
C LEU A 440 11.09 -22.18 -7.25
N GLN A 441 10.60 -21.19 -7.99
CA GLN A 441 9.19 -20.79 -8.01
C GLN A 441 8.74 -20.63 -9.45
N TRP A 442 7.53 -21.13 -9.73
CA TRP A 442 6.91 -20.98 -11.03
C TRP A 442 5.42 -20.70 -10.87
N GLY A 443 4.81 -20.12 -11.87
CA GLY A 443 3.38 -19.91 -11.89
C GLY A 443 2.85 -19.69 -13.29
N ALA A 444 1.56 -19.98 -13.45
CA ALA A 444 0.76 -19.65 -14.61
C ALA A 444 -0.51 -18.94 -14.17
N GLU A 445 -0.93 -17.96 -14.94
CA GLU A 445 -2.07 -17.10 -14.65
C GLU A 445 -2.96 -16.95 -15.89
N PHE A 446 -4.25 -16.96 -15.68
CA PHE A 446 -5.27 -16.59 -16.67
C PHE A 446 -6.13 -15.47 -16.09
N LYS A 447 -6.26 -14.37 -16.80
CA LYS A 447 -7.08 -13.21 -16.43
C LYS A 447 -8.06 -12.88 -17.57
N ARG A 448 -9.33 -12.75 -17.23
CA ARG A 448 -10.38 -12.28 -18.14
C ARG A 448 -10.95 -10.97 -17.63
N GLU A 449 -11.02 -9.99 -18.49
CA GLU A 449 -11.50 -8.64 -18.19
C GLU A 449 -12.64 -8.28 -19.14
N ARG A 450 -13.82 -8.04 -18.59
CA ARG A 450 -15.01 -7.56 -19.30
C ARG A 450 -15.37 -6.18 -18.82
N ILE A 451 -15.46 -5.24 -19.75
CA ILE A 451 -15.82 -3.86 -19.43
C ILE A 451 -16.94 -3.41 -20.35
N LYS A 452 -17.95 -2.79 -19.73
CA LYS A 452 -19.05 -2.09 -20.40
C LYS A 452 -18.97 -0.63 -20.01
N ASP A 453 -18.82 0.24 -20.99
CA ASP A 453 -18.67 1.68 -20.83
C ASP A 453 -19.73 2.39 -21.67
N ARG A 454 -20.44 3.31 -21.03
CA ARG A 454 -21.45 4.16 -21.65
C ARG A 454 -21.22 5.58 -21.22
N MET A 455 -20.98 6.46 -22.20
CA MET A 455 -20.76 7.87 -21.98
C MET A 455 -21.81 8.70 -22.73
N ARG A 456 -22.29 9.71 -22.05
CA ARG A 456 -23.14 10.76 -22.62
C ARG A 456 -22.72 12.06 -21.97
N GLU A 457 -22.14 12.93 -22.79
CA GLU A 457 -21.69 14.24 -22.34
C GLU A 457 -22.09 15.28 -23.36
N TRP A 458 -22.38 16.48 -22.89
CA TRP A 458 -22.50 17.64 -23.74
C TRP A 458 -22.14 18.90 -22.97
N GLU A 459 -21.73 19.90 -23.70
CA GLU A 459 -21.39 21.21 -23.20
C GLU A 459 -22.00 22.27 -24.10
N MET A 460 -22.68 23.24 -23.48
CA MET A 460 -23.16 24.43 -24.12
C MET A 460 -22.37 25.62 -23.63
N ARG A 461 -22.03 26.53 -24.54
CA ARG A 461 -21.30 27.76 -24.21
C ARG A 461 -21.98 28.96 -24.88
N ASP A 462 -21.96 30.06 -24.15
CA ASP A 462 -22.12 31.41 -24.68
C ASP A 462 -20.95 32.24 -24.20
N SER A 463 -20.32 32.99 -25.06
CA SER A 463 -19.16 33.81 -24.71
C SER A 463 -19.45 35.27 -24.97
N ALA A 464 -18.81 36.12 -24.19
CA ALA A 464 -18.80 37.56 -24.35
C ALA A 464 -18.04 38.06 -25.62
N GLY A 465 -17.85 37.20 -26.62
CA GLY A 465 -17.13 37.53 -27.85
C GLY A 465 -15.63 37.30 -27.83
N TYR A 466 -15.07 36.77 -26.75
CA TYR A 466 -13.60 36.51 -26.63
C TYR A 466 -13.18 35.15 -27.20
N SER A 467 -13.99 34.12 -27.03
CA SER A 467 -13.65 32.77 -27.47
C SER A 467 -14.62 32.22 -28.52
N MET A 468 -15.82 32.77 -28.60
CA MET A 468 -16.83 32.44 -29.58
C MET A 468 -17.61 33.71 -29.92
N PRO A 469 -18.16 33.84 -31.14
CA PRO A 469 -19.02 34.98 -31.49
C PRO A 469 -20.24 35.03 -30.56
N GLN A 470 -20.47 36.15 -29.92
CA GLN A 470 -21.68 36.38 -29.13
C GLN A 470 -22.91 36.34 -30.03
N THR A 471 -23.96 35.62 -29.62
CA THR A 471 -25.23 35.52 -30.36
C THR A 471 -26.38 35.85 -29.43
N SER A 472 -27.42 36.49 -30.01
CA SER A 472 -28.66 36.79 -29.28
C SER A 472 -29.53 35.54 -28.96
N GLU A 473 -29.11 34.37 -29.40
CA GLU A 473 -29.89 33.13 -29.31
C GLU A 473 -29.55 32.28 -28.05
N GLY A 474 -28.63 32.76 -27.18
CA GLY A 474 -28.21 32.06 -25.96
C GLY A 474 -27.12 31.02 -26.20
N PRO A 475 -26.86 30.14 -25.19
CA PRO A 475 -25.76 29.17 -25.25
C PRO A 475 -25.87 28.18 -26.41
N LYS A 476 -24.79 27.99 -27.15
CA LYS A 476 -24.71 27.04 -28.26
C LYS A 476 -24.04 25.73 -27.84
N LEU A 477 -24.45 24.65 -28.48
CA LEU A 477 -23.79 23.36 -28.30
C LEU A 477 -22.34 23.44 -28.81
N PHE A 478 -21.39 23.32 -27.86
CA PHE A 478 -19.95 23.41 -28.12
C PHE A 478 -19.32 22.04 -28.24
N TYR A 479 -19.81 21.09 -27.45
CA TYR A 479 -19.27 19.75 -27.37
C TYR A 479 -20.39 18.73 -27.14
N THR A 480 -20.30 17.58 -27.77
CA THR A 480 -21.13 16.42 -27.48
C THR A 480 -20.39 15.12 -27.65
N LEU A 481 -20.58 14.20 -26.72
CA LEU A 481 -20.04 12.85 -26.74
C LEU A 481 -21.16 11.84 -26.51
N ARG A 482 -21.23 10.85 -27.39
CA ARG A 482 -22.01 9.63 -27.18
C ARG A 482 -21.18 8.42 -27.49
N SER A 483 -21.02 7.56 -26.49
CA SER A 483 -20.25 6.34 -26.67
C SER A 483 -20.90 5.17 -25.94
N ARG A 484 -20.80 3.98 -26.53
CA ARG A 484 -21.13 2.71 -25.89
C ARG A 484 -20.13 1.67 -26.35
N ASN A 485 -19.24 1.27 -25.45
CA ASN A 485 -18.18 0.31 -25.72
C ASN A 485 -18.33 -0.93 -24.83
N GLU A 486 -17.99 -2.07 -25.37
CA GLU A 486 -17.89 -3.32 -24.64
C GLU A 486 -16.59 -4.03 -25.02
N THR A 487 -15.84 -4.51 -24.01
CA THR A 487 -14.61 -5.27 -24.21
C THR A 487 -14.69 -6.58 -23.46
N ASP A 488 -14.12 -7.65 -24.06
CA ASP A 488 -13.87 -8.92 -23.42
C ASP A 488 -12.45 -9.33 -23.79
N SER A 489 -11.50 -9.08 -22.90
CA SER A 489 -10.09 -9.36 -23.13
C SER A 489 -9.58 -10.46 -22.21
N LYS A 490 -8.59 -11.21 -22.71
CA LYS A 490 -7.97 -12.33 -21.99
C LYS A 490 -6.47 -12.16 -21.98
N ARG A 491 -5.87 -12.40 -20.81
CA ARG A 491 -4.41 -12.41 -20.64
C ARG A 491 -3.98 -13.76 -20.09
N TYR A 492 -2.86 -14.25 -20.61
CA TYR A 492 -2.22 -15.48 -20.17
C TYR A 492 -0.82 -15.11 -19.72
N GLY A 493 -0.49 -15.40 -18.48
CA GLY A 493 0.81 -15.10 -17.89
C GLY A 493 1.51 -16.35 -17.41
N PHE A 494 2.84 -16.35 -17.42
CA PHE A 494 3.65 -17.37 -16.77
C PHE A 494 4.93 -16.74 -16.22
N TYR A 495 5.49 -17.34 -15.19
CA TYR A 495 6.81 -16.99 -14.69
C TYR A 495 7.56 -18.20 -14.17
N LEU A 496 8.87 -18.10 -14.21
CA LEU A 496 9.81 -19.04 -13.63
C LEU A 496 10.95 -18.26 -13.01
N GLN A 497 11.27 -18.52 -11.74
CA GLN A 497 12.42 -17.90 -11.07
C GLN A 497 13.10 -18.87 -10.14
N ASP A 498 14.41 -18.72 -9.99
CA ASP A 498 15.21 -19.41 -8.99
C ASP A 498 15.96 -18.42 -8.12
N THR A 499 16.00 -18.71 -6.82
CA THR A 499 16.86 -18.00 -5.86
C THR A 499 17.91 -18.95 -5.36
N TYR A 500 19.15 -18.71 -5.78
CA TYR A 500 20.33 -19.50 -5.42
C TYR A 500 21.15 -18.82 -4.35
N ARG A 501 21.40 -19.51 -3.24
CA ARG A 501 22.21 -19.03 -2.13
C ARG A 501 23.48 -19.84 -2.02
N PHE A 502 24.62 -19.15 -2.03
CA PHE A 502 25.93 -19.78 -1.85
C PHE A 502 26.87 -18.92 -1.03
N ARG A 503 27.76 -19.57 -0.33
CA ARG A 503 28.82 -18.92 0.47
C ARG A 503 30.15 -19.04 -0.26
N SER A 504 30.90 -17.93 -0.27
CA SER A 504 32.26 -17.82 -0.80
C SER A 504 33.14 -17.18 0.26
N THR A 505 34.45 -17.13 0.04
CA THR A 505 35.40 -16.36 0.86
C THR A 505 35.05 -14.87 0.95
N ALA A 506 34.40 -14.31 -0.09
CA ALA A 506 33.95 -12.93 -0.10
C ALA A 506 32.69 -12.68 0.75
N GLY A 507 31.89 -13.71 1.06
CA GLY A 507 30.67 -13.58 1.86
C GLY A 507 29.54 -14.50 1.42
N LEU A 508 28.31 -14.15 1.84
CA LEU A 508 27.08 -14.84 1.46
C LEU A 508 26.43 -14.14 0.27
N PHE A 509 26.29 -14.85 -0.83
CA PHE A 509 25.63 -14.42 -2.04
C PHE A 509 24.20 -14.95 -2.11
N THR A 510 23.28 -14.10 -2.59
CA THR A 510 21.92 -14.49 -2.96
C THR A 510 21.67 -14.00 -4.38
N LEU A 511 21.61 -14.90 -5.33
CA LEU A 511 21.26 -14.63 -6.74
C LEU A 511 19.81 -15.01 -6.96
N THR A 512 18.97 -14.07 -7.39
CA THR A 512 17.61 -14.37 -7.87
C THR A 512 17.54 -14.02 -9.34
N ALA A 513 17.23 -15.00 -10.17
CA ALA A 513 17.06 -14.81 -11.60
C ALA A 513 15.73 -15.44 -12.04
N GLY A 514 15.03 -14.79 -12.96
CA GLY A 514 13.75 -15.28 -13.42
C GLY A 514 13.31 -14.61 -14.72
N ILE A 515 12.32 -15.24 -15.31
CA ILE A 515 11.66 -14.80 -16.52
C ILE A 515 10.16 -14.75 -16.30
N ARG A 516 9.51 -13.77 -16.91
CA ARG A 516 8.06 -13.68 -16.97
C ARG A 516 7.64 -13.45 -18.41
N GLY A 517 6.58 -14.11 -18.85
CA GLY A 517 5.96 -13.87 -20.15
C GLY A 517 4.48 -13.66 -20.00
N SER A 518 3.88 -12.85 -20.85
CA SER A 518 2.44 -12.74 -20.95
C SER A 518 1.97 -12.50 -22.37
N TYR A 519 0.77 -12.99 -22.68
CA TYR A 519 0.08 -12.81 -23.95
C TYR A 519 -1.27 -12.14 -23.70
N TRP A 520 -1.53 -11.03 -24.43
CA TRP A 520 -2.81 -10.33 -24.40
C TRP A 520 -3.54 -10.47 -25.74
N ASN A 521 -4.74 -11.02 -25.71
CA ASN A 521 -5.49 -11.30 -26.92
C ASN A 521 -6.08 -10.05 -27.59
N TRP A 522 -6.19 -8.93 -26.88
CA TRP A 522 -6.74 -7.67 -27.40
C TRP A 522 -5.94 -7.12 -28.57
N ASN A 523 -4.64 -6.98 -28.38
CA ASN A 523 -3.68 -6.48 -29.37
C ASN A 523 -2.76 -7.58 -29.91
N LYS A 524 -2.97 -8.85 -29.53
CA LYS A 524 -2.13 -10.02 -29.89
C LYS A 524 -0.66 -9.88 -29.50
N GLU A 525 -0.38 -9.09 -28.47
CA GLU A 525 0.98 -8.83 -27.99
C GLU A 525 1.47 -9.96 -27.10
N PHE A 526 2.68 -10.43 -27.37
CA PHE A 526 3.45 -11.29 -26.47
C PHE A 526 4.63 -10.49 -25.91
N ILE A 527 4.77 -10.44 -24.59
CA ILE A 527 5.86 -9.76 -23.90
C ILE A 527 6.71 -10.75 -23.12
N PHE A 528 8.00 -10.45 -23.03
CA PHE A 528 8.99 -11.26 -22.33
C PHE A 528 9.84 -10.38 -21.42
N SER A 529 9.91 -10.74 -20.14
CA SER A 529 10.36 -9.89 -19.04
C SER A 529 11.42 -10.62 -18.21
N PRO A 530 12.71 -10.67 -18.65
CA PRO A 530 13.81 -11.21 -17.86
C PRO A 530 14.18 -10.26 -16.72
N ARG A 531 14.49 -10.82 -15.55
CA ARG A 531 14.87 -10.09 -14.35
C ARG A 531 15.92 -10.84 -13.57
N ALA A 532 16.90 -10.12 -13.01
CA ALA A 532 17.92 -10.69 -12.13
C ALA A 532 18.29 -9.72 -11.02
N SER A 533 18.60 -10.26 -9.86
CA SER A 533 19.16 -9.51 -8.74
C SER A 533 20.23 -10.33 -8.02
N LEU A 534 21.28 -9.67 -7.56
CA LEU A 534 22.36 -10.25 -6.79
C LEU A 534 22.53 -9.45 -5.50
N ALA A 535 22.50 -10.13 -4.37
CA ALA A 535 22.82 -9.55 -3.09
C ALA A 535 24.06 -10.22 -2.49
N LEU A 536 24.88 -9.43 -1.81
CA LEU A 536 26.10 -9.87 -1.11
C LEU A 536 26.06 -9.35 0.33
N ILE A 537 26.23 -10.25 1.29
CA ILE A 537 26.60 -9.93 2.66
C ILE A 537 28.10 -10.24 2.79
N PRO A 538 28.98 -9.20 2.85
CA PRO A 538 30.42 -9.41 2.84
C PRO A 538 30.92 -10.13 4.09
N ALA A 539 31.89 -11.04 3.92
CA ALA A 539 32.51 -11.78 5.04
C ALA A 539 33.28 -10.88 6.00
N PHE A 540 33.84 -9.77 5.52
CA PHE A 540 34.62 -8.85 6.36
C PHE A 540 33.76 -8.02 7.32
N ASN A 541 32.49 -7.78 6.98
CA ASN A 541 31.56 -7.08 7.85
C ASN A 541 30.11 -7.39 7.48
N GLU A 542 29.49 -8.27 8.23
CA GLU A 542 28.13 -8.71 8.01
C GLU A 542 27.06 -7.62 8.24
N LYS A 543 27.42 -6.42 8.74
CA LYS A 543 26.51 -5.28 8.88
C LYS A 543 26.15 -4.65 7.53
N PHE A 544 26.95 -4.92 6.49
CA PHE A 544 26.68 -4.50 5.13
C PHE A 544 25.82 -5.51 4.39
N THR A 545 24.93 -4.99 3.53
CA THR A 545 24.25 -5.77 2.50
C THR A 545 24.33 -4.96 1.22
N LEU A 546 24.98 -5.46 0.19
CA LEU A 546 25.10 -4.85 -1.13
C LEU A 546 24.12 -5.52 -2.09
N ARG A 547 23.50 -4.76 -2.99
CA ARG A 547 22.52 -5.28 -3.95
C ARG A 547 22.70 -4.64 -5.32
N VAL A 548 22.53 -5.45 -6.36
CA VAL A 548 22.36 -4.99 -7.72
C VAL A 548 21.18 -5.72 -8.35
N ALA A 549 20.39 -5.04 -9.17
CA ALA A 549 19.28 -5.64 -9.87
C ALA A 549 19.14 -5.03 -11.26
N ALA A 550 18.76 -5.85 -12.23
CA ALA A 550 18.43 -5.42 -13.58
C ALA A 550 17.22 -6.22 -14.09
N GLY A 551 16.37 -5.57 -14.89
CA GLY A 551 15.21 -6.27 -15.46
C GLY A 551 14.39 -5.42 -16.41
N VAL A 552 13.63 -6.11 -17.24
CA VAL A 552 12.63 -5.50 -18.11
C VAL A 552 11.26 -5.68 -17.49
N TYR A 553 10.50 -4.59 -17.43
CA TYR A 553 9.17 -4.54 -16.84
C TYR A 553 8.18 -4.01 -17.86
N TYR A 554 7.01 -4.60 -17.92
CA TYR A 554 5.94 -4.15 -18.79
C TYR A 554 4.68 -3.87 -17.97
N GLN A 555 3.91 -2.89 -18.43
CA GLN A 555 2.58 -2.59 -17.91
C GLN A 555 1.59 -2.61 -19.05
N ALA A 556 0.68 -3.57 -19.03
CA ALA A 556 -0.40 -3.60 -19.98
C ALA A 556 -1.38 -2.45 -19.72
N PRO A 557 -1.86 -1.76 -20.78
CA PRO A 557 -2.83 -0.69 -20.63
C PRO A 557 -4.11 -1.16 -19.95
N PHE A 558 -4.68 -0.33 -19.10
CA PHE A 558 -6.03 -0.53 -18.60
C PHE A 558 -7.06 0.18 -19.50
N TYR A 559 -8.34 -0.09 -19.33
CA TYR A 559 -9.39 0.30 -20.26
C TYR A 559 -9.38 1.79 -20.65
N LYS A 560 -9.25 2.71 -19.69
CA LYS A 560 -9.26 4.15 -19.98
C LYS A 560 -8.04 4.60 -20.80
N GLU A 561 -6.91 3.88 -20.74
CA GLU A 561 -5.69 4.19 -21.50
C GLU A 561 -5.76 3.85 -22.98
N PHE A 562 -6.65 2.96 -23.43
CA PHE A 562 -6.80 2.64 -24.84
C PHE A 562 -8.11 3.16 -25.47
N ARG A 563 -8.81 4.03 -24.77
CA ARG A 563 -9.87 4.86 -25.37
C ARG A 563 -9.22 6.00 -26.15
N ASP A 564 -9.43 6.03 -27.46
CA ASP A 564 -8.99 7.10 -28.34
C ASP A 564 -10.21 8.01 -28.64
N THR A 565 -10.17 9.23 -28.15
CA THR A 565 -11.25 10.22 -28.34
C THR A 565 -10.83 11.20 -29.43
N THR A 566 -11.59 11.27 -30.51
CA THR A 566 -11.40 12.24 -31.59
C THR A 566 -12.57 13.19 -31.63
N GLN A 567 -12.30 14.47 -31.81
CA GLN A 567 -13.34 15.51 -31.91
C GLN A 567 -13.24 16.21 -33.26
N VAL A 568 -14.38 16.34 -33.92
CA VAL A 568 -14.54 17.08 -35.17
C VAL A 568 -15.82 17.93 -35.04
N ASP A 569 -15.70 19.24 -35.25
CA ASP A 569 -16.80 20.21 -35.19
C ASP A 569 -17.67 20.08 -33.93
N GLY A 570 -17.03 19.93 -32.77
CA GLY A 570 -17.73 19.78 -31.49
C GLY A 570 -18.32 18.41 -31.22
N ILE A 571 -18.27 17.48 -32.17
CA ILE A 571 -18.75 16.11 -32.01
C ILE A 571 -17.57 15.21 -31.65
N ALA A 572 -17.59 14.69 -30.45
CA ALA A 572 -16.58 13.73 -29.98
C ALA A 572 -17.05 12.28 -30.18
N THR A 573 -16.16 11.47 -30.68
CA THR A 573 -16.35 10.03 -30.85
C THR A 573 -15.27 9.27 -30.13
N VAL A 574 -15.62 8.15 -29.49
CA VAL A 574 -14.69 7.26 -28.80
C VAL A 574 -14.55 5.96 -29.55
N SER A 575 -13.33 5.64 -29.92
CA SER A 575 -12.93 4.34 -30.45
C SER A 575 -12.00 3.63 -29.48
N LEU A 576 -11.88 2.31 -29.62
CA LEU A 576 -10.95 1.53 -28.79
C LEU A 576 -9.75 1.13 -29.64
N ASN A 577 -8.57 1.63 -29.24
CA ASN A 577 -7.34 1.35 -29.95
C ASN A 577 -6.92 -0.11 -29.76
N ARG A 578 -6.85 -0.88 -30.85
CA ARG A 578 -6.39 -2.28 -30.84
C ARG A 578 -4.89 -2.46 -31.09
N ASP A 579 -4.24 -1.39 -31.53
CA ASP A 579 -2.80 -1.40 -31.83
C ASP A 579 -1.96 -0.88 -30.64
N ILE A 580 -2.64 -0.55 -29.54
CA ILE A 580 -1.97 -0.07 -28.32
C ILE A 580 -1.07 -1.16 -27.73
N ARG A 581 0.15 -0.78 -27.35
CA ARG A 581 1.15 -1.69 -26.80
C ARG A 581 1.34 -1.49 -25.31
N SER A 582 1.84 -2.53 -24.65
CA SER A 582 2.27 -2.44 -23.26
C SER A 582 3.38 -1.41 -23.11
N GLN A 583 3.26 -0.56 -22.08
CA GLN A 583 4.31 0.35 -21.65
C GLN A 583 5.48 -0.47 -21.12
N ARG A 584 6.72 -0.01 -21.30
CA ARG A 584 7.95 -0.74 -20.96
C ARG A 584 8.89 0.10 -20.13
N SER A 585 9.51 -0.52 -19.12
CA SER A 585 10.59 0.07 -18.34
C SER A 585 11.75 -0.90 -18.23
N LEU A 586 12.97 -0.46 -18.55
CA LEU A 586 14.21 -1.17 -18.28
C LEU A 586 14.82 -0.58 -17.02
N HIS A 587 15.01 -1.40 -15.98
CA HIS A 587 15.57 -0.97 -14.70
C HIS A 587 16.99 -1.44 -14.50
N PHE A 588 17.82 -0.56 -13.94
CA PHE A 588 19.09 -0.86 -13.31
C PHE A 588 19.09 -0.22 -11.92
N VAL A 589 19.35 -1.02 -10.90
CA VAL A 589 19.36 -0.60 -9.50
C VAL A 589 20.63 -1.14 -8.85
N ALA A 590 21.37 -0.29 -8.17
CA ALA A 590 22.51 -0.67 -7.35
C ALA A 590 22.45 0.05 -6.01
N GLY A 591 22.70 -0.66 -4.92
CA GLY A 591 22.64 -0.05 -3.61
C GLY A 591 23.07 -0.97 -2.50
N GLY A 592 22.91 -0.50 -1.28
CA GLY A 592 23.23 -1.28 -0.10
C GLY A 592 22.72 -0.67 1.18
N ASP A 593 22.78 -1.49 2.21
CA ASP A 593 22.41 -1.12 3.58
C ASP A 593 23.58 -1.31 4.51
N TYR A 594 23.71 -0.43 5.48
CA TYR A 594 24.59 -0.56 6.62
C TYR A 594 23.79 -0.50 7.92
N ASN A 595 23.76 -1.60 8.66
CA ASN A 595 23.05 -1.70 9.93
C ASN A 595 24.04 -1.49 11.08
N PHE A 596 23.77 -0.51 11.96
CA PHE A 596 24.63 -0.20 13.10
C PHE A 596 23.81 0.18 14.32
N ARG A 597 24.45 0.22 15.48
CA ARG A 597 23.88 0.73 16.72
C ARG A 597 24.57 2.03 17.11
N ALA A 598 23.78 3.04 17.42
CA ALA A 598 24.23 4.30 18.00
C ALA A 598 23.23 4.71 19.09
N MET A 599 23.70 5.31 20.19
CA MET A 599 22.86 5.72 21.32
C MET A 599 21.90 4.60 21.79
N GLU A 600 22.41 3.38 21.85
CA GLU A 600 21.67 2.15 22.23
C GLU A 600 20.49 1.79 21.31
N ARG A 601 20.29 2.50 20.21
CA ARG A 601 19.23 2.26 19.23
C ARG A 601 19.77 1.65 17.95
N PRO A 602 18.99 0.79 17.28
CA PRO A 602 19.38 0.26 15.97
C PRO A 602 19.11 1.31 14.90
N PHE A 603 20.11 1.54 14.03
CA PHE A 603 20.03 2.40 12.85
C PHE A 603 20.29 1.55 11.60
N ARG A 604 19.67 1.95 10.51
CA ARG A 604 19.93 1.46 9.17
C ARG A 604 20.18 2.66 8.26
N PHE A 605 21.35 2.68 7.64
CA PHE A 605 21.64 3.59 6.53
C PHE A 605 21.46 2.83 5.23
N SER A 606 20.65 3.38 4.31
CA SER A 606 20.40 2.79 2.99
C SER A 606 20.73 3.79 1.91
N MET A 607 21.44 3.33 0.87
CA MET A 607 21.75 4.14 -0.31
C MET A 607 21.49 3.32 -1.56
N GLU A 608 20.80 3.92 -2.53
CA GLU A 608 20.52 3.28 -3.82
C GLU A 608 20.70 4.30 -4.96
N VAL A 609 21.23 3.81 -6.07
CA VAL A 609 21.29 4.50 -7.35
C VAL A 609 20.47 3.68 -8.34
N TYR A 610 19.65 4.34 -9.12
CA TYR A 610 18.81 3.67 -10.10
C TYR A 610 18.81 4.42 -11.43
N TYR A 611 18.51 3.68 -12.48
CA TYR A 611 18.23 4.21 -13.80
C TYR A 611 17.06 3.44 -14.41
N LYS A 612 16.07 4.16 -14.94
CA LYS A 612 14.94 3.60 -15.67
C LYS A 612 14.90 4.18 -17.08
N ALA A 613 14.88 3.32 -18.10
CA ALA A 613 14.60 3.73 -19.47
C ALA A 613 13.17 3.32 -19.83
N LEU A 614 12.32 4.29 -20.12
CA LEU A 614 10.89 4.14 -20.35
C LEU A 614 10.57 4.19 -21.83
N GLY A 615 9.66 3.34 -22.29
CA GLY A 615 9.21 3.31 -23.67
C GLY A 615 7.75 2.96 -23.81
N ASN A 616 7.17 3.28 -24.96
CA ASN A 616 5.76 3.07 -25.27
C ASN A 616 4.81 3.71 -24.23
N LEU A 617 5.17 4.85 -23.64
CA LEU A 617 4.35 5.50 -22.64
C LEU A 617 3.06 6.02 -23.25
N ILE A 618 1.98 5.92 -22.48
CA ILE A 618 0.66 6.45 -22.81
C ILE A 618 0.46 7.73 -21.98
N PRO A 619 0.60 8.91 -22.60
CA PRO A 619 0.45 10.15 -21.87
C PRO A 619 -1.00 10.40 -21.48
N TYR A 620 -1.17 11.17 -20.42
CA TYR A 620 -2.45 11.67 -19.98
C TYR A 620 -2.36 13.18 -19.70
N ASN A 621 -3.51 13.82 -19.74
CA ASN A 621 -3.68 15.22 -19.34
C ASN A 621 -4.59 15.29 -18.12
N ILE A 622 -4.33 16.27 -17.26
CA ILE A 622 -5.20 16.60 -16.13
C ILE A 622 -5.83 17.96 -16.44
N ASP A 623 -7.12 17.94 -16.74
CA ASP A 623 -7.91 19.14 -16.95
C ASP A 623 -8.84 19.34 -15.76
N ASN A 624 -8.64 20.45 -15.05
CA ASN A 624 -9.28 20.76 -13.76
C ASN A 624 -9.01 19.65 -12.71
N VAL A 625 -9.85 18.63 -12.64
CA VAL A 625 -9.70 17.49 -11.72
C VAL A 625 -9.82 16.15 -12.45
N ARG A 626 -9.97 16.17 -13.78
CA ARG A 626 -10.21 14.98 -14.60
C ARG A 626 -8.94 14.52 -15.29
N ILE A 627 -8.70 13.20 -15.27
CA ILE A 627 -7.61 12.58 -16.00
C ILE A 627 -8.15 12.05 -17.33
N SER A 628 -7.58 12.53 -18.43
CA SER A 628 -7.87 12.07 -19.78
C SER A 628 -6.61 11.48 -20.44
N TYR A 629 -6.74 10.28 -21.02
CA TYR A 629 -5.65 9.58 -21.68
C TYR A 629 -5.68 9.81 -23.19
N TYR A 630 -4.51 9.89 -23.81
CA TYR A 630 -4.40 10.11 -25.26
C TYR A 630 -4.73 8.88 -26.11
N GLY A 631 -4.93 7.71 -25.49
CA GLY A 631 -5.31 6.49 -26.20
C GLY A 631 -4.22 5.88 -27.07
N ARG A 632 -2.96 6.36 -27.02
CA ARG A 632 -1.87 5.99 -27.93
C ARG A 632 -0.52 5.98 -27.21
N ASN A 633 0.40 5.14 -27.68
CA ASN A 633 1.78 5.11 -27.22
C ASN A 633 2.58 6.23 -27.91
N LEU A 634 2.78 7.35 -27.27
CA LEU A 634 3.33 8.57 -27.87
C LEU A 634 4.72 8.94 -27.38
N SER A 635 5.20 8.42 -26.24
CA SER A 635 6.39 8.98 -25.59
C SER A 635 7.38 7.93 -25.09
N LYS A 636 8.59 8.42 -24.85
CA LYS A 636 9.70 7.73 -24.17
C LYS A 636 10.17 8.64 -23.05
N GLY A 637 10.79 8.06 -22.03
CA GLY A 637 11.32 8.81 -20.92
C GLY A 637 12.44 8.08 -20.20
N TYR A 638 12.95 8.72 -19.17
CA TYR A 638 13.92 8.12 -18.25
C TYR A 638 13.70 8.68 -16.85
N ALA A 639 14.13 7.96 -15.85
CA ALA A 639 14.14 8.38 -14.46
C ALA A 639 15.42 7.91 -13.76
#